data_24f5c836a5841421336b69e3277b0b3c
#
_entry.id   24f5c836a5841421336b69e3277b0b3c
#
_cell.length_a   1.000
_cell.length_b   1.000
_cell.length_c   1.000
_cell.angle_alpha   90.00
_cell.angle_beta   90.00
_cell.angle_gamma   90.00
#
_symmetry.space_group_name_H-M   'P 1'
#
loop_
_entity.id
_entity.type
_entity.pdbx_description
1 polymer ?
#
loop_
_entity_poly.entity_id
_entity_poly.type
_entity_poly.pdbx_seq_one_letter_code
_entity_poly.pdbx_strand_id
1 'polypeptide(L)'
;MELADLRHRLSIPYVMDQYGEKPVEQTESRLKYHNPFRVDNNPSFDVWYDKEKGWRWGDFAEGTQGSSIDLVKRFDTLSDKEAIDKSYELMLKQRAERYEGPTLAEVKKEFDYQSARDRLNRGRSNAVNAVNKMLWRMMSTHPAVAHLNPDELVREWRLSSDGDDVLIPYMDLEGVVGYKVRKADGTKLNAKGASIVLYGLWKLGDSDLDQPVILCEGETDCWAAQAHLPSFQSIGVAGVGHQPDKLGAEALAGRTVYLAFDGDEAGRGALSKWNRYLSAQGCRVFNIPMPDGSDIAGMTPEEVASLPSRAIVQMPAPEGFRRNGSRYVKTRGENDTPVSNWSLLLDKRLVGDNGEEAFEGVLLPTSKRVVIPAESLVSRSTLVRWCIANQVAWTGNAQDHDKLLQLLQHESFLVPAGRMTSRVGYHDGDIVWHDGHIGTDSWTYVPPVNDIDVASMLKVTQSPVNAASVVHGLLEMHDSSIMTPFLAWLSLTSIRPLFKQFPSLVVSGASGTGKTTLVEKTLEAFCGSRLNATLTNTTAHAVASFFGASNAFPVWFDEYRFGARQDAKQQLDQMLRDAYTGQKSQKGGAFENRQRLMAYSSDVPVVVSGEDSVIETSLTDRSVLLRLTKGGKGNLDTIMSINTEGFAHEYLTWVASSAHSPTVVPYGSAGLNDRQRYNLGFLKLGWGYLEDFLHDINPQLQMPKLDLSLVAAKAATAADENPIMDAVLWALESGSGCVWQDDENNICISADSLLIEVRKAGTFTLPVTNTRGLKDYLIDVYDAVEKRRRFAGKQVRVLELSCDTLDT
;
A
#
# COMPACT_ATOMS: atom_id res chain seq x y z
N MET A 1 33.44 -14.55 -27.12
CA MET A 1 33.97 -13.23 -26.68
C MET A 1 32.93 -12.20 -27.03
N GLU A 2 32.59 -11.34 -26.11
CA GLU A 2 31.60 -10.29 -26.35
C GLU A 2 32.16 -9.18 -27.24
N LEU A 3 31.30 -8.50 -28.00
CA LEU A 3 31.67 -7.40 -28.88
C LEU A 3 32.38 -6.25 -28.13
N ALA A 4 32.04 -6.07 -26.85
CA ALA A 4 32.71 -5.12 -25.96
C ALA A 4 34.19 -5.47 -25.79
N ASP A 5 34.49 -6.74 -25.50
CA ASP A 5 35.89 -7.22 -25.37
C ASP A 5 36.73 -7.00 -26.63
N LEU A 6 36.12 -7.21 -27.78
CA LEU A 6 36.80 -7.03 -29.06
C LEU A 6 37.20 -5.55 -29.30
N ARG A 7 36.32 -4.59 -28.94
CA ARG A 7 36.60 -3.15 -29.04
C ARG A 7 37.74 -2.69 -28.13
N HIS A 8 37.93 -3.34 -27.00
CA HIS A 8 39.02 -3.05 -26.06
C HIS A 8 40.34 -3.66 -26.50
N ARG A 9 40.31 -4.86 -27.08
CA ARG A 9 41.52 -5.63 -27.40
C ARG A 9 42.11 -5.35 -28.77
N LEU A 10 41.26 -5.05 -29.77
CA LEU A 10 41.78 -4.66 -31.11
C LEU A 10 42.11 -3.19 -31.11
N SER A 11 43.41 -2.86 -31.13
CA SER A 11 43.84 -1.46 -31.12
C SER A 11 43.65 -0.81 -32.51
N ILE A 12 43.09 0.40 -32.50
CA ILE A 12 42.94 1.17 -33.77
C ILE A 12 44.29 1.49 -34.37
N PRO A 13 45.37 1.86 -33.64
CA PRO A 13 46.73 1.99 -34.24
C PRO A 13 47.21 0.76 -34.99
N TYR A 14 46.92 -0.45 -34.46
CA TYR A 14 47.25 -1.67 -35.17
C TYR A 14 46.45 -1.81 -36.49
N VAL A 15 45.16 -1.53 -36.45
CA VAL A 15 44.31 -1.55 -37.64
C VAL A 15 44.85 -0.57 -38.68
N MET A 16 45.12 0.68 -38.30
CA MET A 16 45.66 1.68 -39.19
C MET A 16 46.99 1.23 -39.83
N ASP A 17 47.88 0.63 -39.04
CA ASP A 17 49.17 0.12 -39.53
C ASP A 17 49.01 -1.03 -40.53
N GLN A 18 48.01 -1.91 -40.36
CA GLN A 18 47.70 -2.97 -41.35
C GLN A 18 47.24 -2.42 -42.73
N TYR A 19 46.69 -1.21 -42.75
CA TYR A 19 46.29 -0.53 -43.98
C TYR A 19 47.32 0.54 -44.44
N GLY A 20 48.53 0.54 -43.83
CA GLY A 20 49.66 1.38 -44.24
C GLY A 20 49.60 2.81 -43.72
N GLU A 21 48.65 3.12 -42.84
CA GLU A 21 48.46 4.45 -42.29
C GLU A 21 49.34 4.69 -41.04
N LYS A 22 50.02 5.85 -41.00
CA LYS A 22 50.91 6.22 -39.89
C LYS A 22 50.38 7.46 -39.17
N PRO A 23 50.52 7.57 -37.85
CA PRO A 23 50.13 8.79 -37.14
C PRO A 23 51.05 9.94 -37.55
N VAL A 24 50.44 11.11 -37.75
CA VAL A 24 51.16 12.35 -38.10
C VAL A 24 51.51 13.15 -36.86
N GLU A 25 50.68 13.06 -35.85
CA GLU A 25 50.84 13.73 -34.56
C GLU A 25 50.44 12.81 -33.43
N GLN A 26 51.21 12.81 -32.36
CA GLN A 26 50.90 12.03 -31.14
C GLN A 26 50.90 12.94 -29.94
N THR A 27 49.81 12.90 -29.20
CA THR A 27 49.70 13.49 -27.87
C THR A 27 49.56 12.37 -26.81
N GLU A 28 49.63 12.74 -25.54
CA GLU A 28 49.50 11.76 -24.44
C GLU A 28 48.18 10.92 -24.46
N SER A 29 47.10 11.46 -25.03
CA SER A 29 45.78 10.85 -25.05
C SER A 29 45.18 10.61 -26.43
N ARG A 30 45.84 11.08 -27.53
CA ARG A 30 45.31 10.97 -28.87
C ARG A 30 46.43 10.80 -29.89
N LEU A 31 46.09 10.03 -30.93
CA LEU A 31 46.90 9.96 -32.15
C LEU A 31 46.12 10.63 -33.28
N LYS A 32 46.77 11.46 -34.08
CA LYS A 32 46.15 12.06 -35.25
C LYS A 32 46.71 11.46 -36.51
N TYR A 33 45.84 11.25 -37.47
CA TYR A 33 46.14 10.72 -38.81
C TYR A 33 45.58 11.65 -39.88
N HIS A 34 46.12 11.59 -41.10
CA HIS A 34 45.33 12.01 -42.24
C HIS A 34 44.14 11.07 -42.41
N ASN A 35 43.01 11.60 -42.91
CA ASN A 35 41.84 10.76 -43.09
C ASN A 35 42.11 9.71 -44.21
N PRO A 36 42.08 8.39 -43.90
CA PRO A 36 42.41 7.35 -44.87
C PRO A 36 41.33 7.16 -45.96
N PHE A 37 40.21 7.82 -45.85
CA PHE A 37 39.05 7.63 -46.75
C PHE A 37 38.86 8.80 -47.73
N ARG A 38 39.68 9.84 -47.63
CA ARG A 38 39.67 11.00 -48.57
C ARG A 38 41.03 11.70 -48.62
N VAL A 39 41.20 12.53 -49.62
CA VAL A 39 42.40 13.40 -49.66
C VAL A 39 42.30 14.43 -48.53
N ASP A 40 43.24 14.35 -47.58
CA ASP A 40 43.27 15.17 -46.38
C ASP A 40 44.59 15.90 -46.27
N ASN A 41 44.55 17.26 -46.46
CA ASN A 41 45.77 18.09 -46.41
C ASN A 41 46.12 18.50 -44.96
N ASN A 42 45.14 18.44 -44.02
CA ASN A 42 45.35 18.74 -42.64
C ASN A 42 44.84 17.54 -41.81
N PRO A 43 45.64 16.94 -40.89
CA PRO A 43 45.21 15.79 -40.10
C PRO A 43 43.94 16.04 -39.33
N SER A 44 42.86 15.33 -39.69
CA SER A 44 41.52 15.51 -39.10
C SER A 44 40.97 14.26 -38.46
N PHE A 45 41.70 13.15 -38.56
CA PHE A 45 41.27 11.86 -38.04
C PHE A 45 41.95 11.56 -36.68
N ASP A 46 41.18 11.66 -35.59
CA ASP A 46 41.67 11.44 -34.24
C ASP A 46 41.37 10.00 -33.77
N VAL A 47 42.34 9.39 -33.12
CA VAL A 47 42.22 8.07 -32.48
C VAL A 47 42.54 8.18 -31.01
N TRP A 48 41.67 7.61 -30.15
CA TRP A 48 41.86 7.59 -28.69
C TRP A 48 41.34 6.29 -28.07
N TYR A 49 41.74 6.02 -26.85
CA TYR A 49 41.23 4.92 -26.08
C TYR A 49 40.25 5.44 -24.99
N ASP A 50 39.03 4.90 -24.99
CA ASP A 50 37.99 5.16 -24.00
C ASP A 50 37.89 3.96 -23.04
N LYS A 51 37.91 4.18 -21.76
CA LYS A 51 37.91 3.08 -20.74
C LYS A 51 36.64 2.23 -20.76
N GLU A 52 35.49 2.81 -21.10
CA GLU A 52 34.22 2.12 -21.14
C GLU A 52 33.90 1.53 -22.52
N LYS A 53 34.31 2.22 -23.60
CA LYS A 53 33.92 1.91 -24.99
C LYS A 53 35.04 1.30 -25.82
N GLY A 54 36.24 1.18 -25.27
CA GLY A 54 37.43 0.68 -25.95
C GLY A 54 38.03 1.70 -26.95
N TRP A 55 38.74 1.21 -27.96
CA TRP A 55 39.35 2.06 -28.98
C TRP A 55 38.30 2.79 -29.79
N ARG A 56 38.52 4.10 -29.99
CA ARG A 56 37.61 5.00 -30.70
C ARG A 56 38.38 5.84 -31.72
N TRP A 57 37.69 6.20 -32.80
CA TRP A 57 38.16 7.18 -33.78
C TRP A 57 37.05 8.20 -34.06
N GLY A 58 37.48 9.39 -34.58
CA GLY A 58 36.54 10.40 -35.01
C GLY A 58 37.21 11.29 -36.10
N ASP A 59 36.43 11.60 -37.12
CA ASP A 59 36.77 12.63 -38.09
C ASP A 59 35.94 13.89 -37.79
N PHE A 60 36.58 14.89 -37.25
CA PHE A 60 35.91 16.12 -36.85
C PHE A 60 35.48 16.99 -38.07
N ALA A 61 36.06 16.77 -39.26
CA ALA A 61 35.65 17.50 -40.44
C ALA A 61 34.33 16.96 -41.04
N GLU A 62 34.07 15.65 -40.95
CA GLU A 62 32.84 15.03 -41.41
C GLU A 62 31.83 14.75 -40.29
N GLY A 63 32.20 14.95 -39.01
CA GLY A 63 31.38 14.63 -37.86
C GLY A 63 31.12 13.13 -37.68
N THR A 64 31.94 12.27 -38.26
CA THR A 64 31.81 10.81 -38.14
C THR A 64 32.70 10.25 -37.05
N GLN A 65 32.27 9.21 -36.38
CA GLN A 65 33.02 8.52 -35.31
C GLN A 65 32.66 7.03 -35.24
N GLY A 66 33.57 6.23 -34.67
CA GLY A 66 33.32 4.79 -34.55
C GLY A 66 34.29 4.07 -33.60
N SER A 67 34.14 2.76 -33.51
CA SER A 67 35.02 1.82 -32.81
C SER A 67 36.05 1.20 -33.79
N SER A 68 36.96 0.35 -33.27
CA SER A 68 37.87 -0.46 -34.11
C SER A 68 37.11 -1.33 -35.12
N ILE A 69 35.96 -1.87 -34.75
CA ILE A 69 35.13 -2.70 -35.66
C ILE A 69 34.54 -1.84 -36.79
N ASP A 70 34.05 -0.64 -36.46
CA ASP A 70 33.50 0.30 -37.45
C ASP A 70 34.59 0.79 -38.43
N LEU A 71 35.82 0.87 -37.95
CA LEU A 71 36.96 1.24 -38.79
C LEU A 71 37.30 0.12 -39.80
N VAL A 72 37.38 -1.13 -39.35
CA VAL A 72 37.60 -2.31 -40.21
C VAL A 72 36.49 -2.42 -41.25
N LYS A 73 35.25 -2.22 -40.83
CA LYS A 73 34.09 -2.19 -41.73
C LYS A 73 34.23 -1.16 -42.83
N ARG A 74 34.73 0.03 -42.49
CA ARG A 74 34.87 1.14 -43.43
C ARG A 74 36.03 0.93 -44.39
N PHE A 75 37.17 0.36 -43.96
CA PHE A 75 38.30 0.06 -44.82
C PHE A 75 37.96 -0.97 -45.89
N ASP A 76 37.34 -2.06 -45.56
CA ASP A 76 37.07 -3.18 -46.48
C ASP A 76 35.62 -3.18 -47.00
N THR A 77 34.81 -2.18 -46.70
CA THR A 77 33.41 -2.05 -47.17
C THR A 77 32.56 -3.31 -46.84
N LEU A 78 32.68 -3.81 -45.60
CA LEU A 78 32.09 -5.07 -45.15
C LEU A 78 30.67 -4.89 -44.59
N SER A 79 29.91 -5.99 -44.53
CA SER A 79 28.73 -6.09 -43.71
C SER A 79 29.11 -6.13 -42.22
N ASP A 80 28.14 -5.92 -41.30
CA ASP A 80 28.41 -5.94 -39.85
C ASP A 80 29.01 -7.28 -39.38
N LYS A 81 28.52 -8.40 -39.87
CA LYS A 81 29.03 -9.72 -39.55
C LYS A 81 30.44 -9.94 -40.03
N GLU A 82 30.72 -9.63 -41.28
CA GLU A 82 32.08 -9.76 -41.89
C GLU A 82 33.09 -8.85 -41.19
N ALA A 83 32.67 -7.63 -40.79
CA ALA A 83 33.52 -6.71 -40.02
C ALA A 83 33.90 -7.26 -38.66
N ILE A 84 32.97 -7.91 -37.97
CA ILE A 84 33.23 -8.58 -36.68
C ILE A 84 34.21 -9.74 -36.85
N ASP A 85 33.97 -10.63 -37.82
CA ASP A 85 34.82 -11.78 -38.11
C ASP A 85 36.25 -11.33 -38.48
N LYS A 86 36.37 -10.31 -39.33
CA LYS A 86 37.65 -9.71 -39.71
C LYS A 86 38.38 -9.04 -38.56
N SER A 87 37.62 -8.31 -37.70
CA SER A 87 38.19 -7.67 -36.51
C SER A 87 38.72 -8.72 -35.52
N TYR A 88 38.06 -9.88 -35.43
CA TYR A 88 38.56 -10.99 -34.64
C TYR A 88 39.86 -11.59 -35.16
N GLU A 89 39.96 -11.81 -36.48
CA GLU A 89 41.20 -12.24 -37.14
C GLU A 89 42.37 -11.25 -36.88
N LEU A 90 42.09 -9.95 -37.06
CA LEU A 90 43.10 -8.89 -36.83
C LEU A 90 43.53 -8.84 -35.36
N MET A 91 42.63 -9.02 -34.42
CA MET A 91 42.97 -9.08 -33.00
C MET A 91 43.87 -10.29 -32.67
N LEU A 92 43.57 -11.46 -33.22
CA LEU A 92 44.43 -12.64 -33.07
C LEU A 92 45.81 -12.43 -33.68
N LYS A 93 45.87 -11.80 -34.85
CA LYS A 93 47.13 -11.46 -35.52
C LYS A 93 47.92 -10.41 -34.73
N GLN A 94 47.30 -9.35 -34.25
CA GLN A 94 47.89 -8.36 -33.34
C GLN A 94 48.58 -9.03 -32.12
N ARG A 95 47.88 -10.02 -31.51
CA ARG A 95 48.39 -10.76 -30.36
C ARG A 95 49.57 -11.67 -30.75
N ALA A 96 49.51 -12.32 -31.88
CA ALA A 96 50.58 -13.21 -32.39
C ALA A 96 51.84 -12.42 -32.75
N GLU A 97 51.70 -11.26 -33.34
CA GLU A 97 52.80 -10.37 -33.74
C GLU A 97 53.40 -9.59 -32.58
N ARG A 98 52.87 -9.68 -31.37
CA ARG A 98 53.27 -8.91 -30.18
C ARG A 98 53.40 -7.42 -30.50
N TYR A 99 52.41 -6.86 -31.18
CA TYR A 99 52.41 -5.48 -31.62
C TYR A 99 52.70 -4.49 -30.51
N GLU A 100 53.85 -3.82 -30.58
CA GLU A 100 54.33 -2.76 -29.67
C GLU A 100 54.09 -1.38 -30.30
N GLY A 101 52.88 -1.14 -30.83
CA GLY A 101 52.52 0.15 -31.37
C GLY A 101 52.50 1.30 -30.36
N PRO A 102 52.20 2.54 -30.82
CA PRO A 102 52.18 3.68 -29.92
C PRO A 102 51.22 3.42 -28.76
N THR A 103 51.73 3.31 -27.54
CA THR A 103 50.97 3.25 -26.30
C THR A 103 50.55 4.65 -25.95
N LEU A 104 49.24 4.88 -25.89
CA LEU A 104 48.72 6.09 -25.25
C LEU A 104 49.02 5.96 -23.77
N ALA A 105 49.92 6.78 -23.24
CA ALA A 105 50.20 6.81 -21.83
C ALA A 105 48.90 7.24 -21.08
N GLU A 106 48.51 6.47 -20.07
CA GLU A 106 47.51 6.92 -19.10
C GLU A 106 48.12 8.12 -18.35
N VAL A 107 47.81 9.31 -18.79
CA VAL A 107 48.06 10.48 -17.96
C VAL A 107 46.99 10.47 -16.87
N LYS A 108 47.30 9.85 -15.74
CA LYS A 108 46.68 10.21 -14.48
C LYS A 108 47.11 11.64 -14.23
N LYS A 109 46.23 12.62 -14.55
CA LYS A 109 46.36 13.94 -13.94
C LYS A 109 46.28 13.70 -12.44
N GLU A 110 47.37 13.87 -11.74
CA GLU A 110 47.35 13.87 -10.27
C GLU A 110 46.30 14.90 -9.84
N PHE A 111 45.43 14.46 -8.91
CA PHE A 111 44.45 15.38 -8.36
C PHE A 111 45.16 16.43 -7.51
N ASP A 112 44.96 17.71 -7.85
CA ASP A 112 45.56 18.80 -7.07
C ASP A 112 44.74 19.03 -5.79
N TYR A 113 45.16 18.34 -4.75
CA TYR A 113 44.52 18.39 -3.42
C TYR A 113 44.53 19.82 -2.83
N GLN A 114 45.59 20.60 -3.08
CA GLN A 114 45.68 21.96 -2.54
C GLN A 114 44.70 22.88 -3.25
N SER A 115 44.65 22.86 -4.58
CA SER A 115 43.67 23.62 -5.33
C SER A 115 42.22 23.26 -5.00
N ALA A 116 41.94 21.98 -4.77
CA ALA A 116 40.63 21.51 -4.33
C ALA A 116 40.24 22.06 -2.95
N ARG A 117 41.14 22.01 -1.97
CA ARG A 117 40.95 22.59 -0.63
C ARG A 117 40.69 24.09 -0.72
N ASP A 118 41.49 24.79 -1.49
CA ASP A 118 41.36 26.26 -1.66
C ASP A 118 40.01 26.62 -2.32
N ARG A 119 39.56 25.83 -3.31
CA ARG A 119 38.25 26.04 -3.95
C ARG A 119 37.10 25.82 -2.97
N LEU A 120 37.14 24.72 -2.21
CA LEU A 120 36.16 24.43 -1.17
C LEU A 120 36.14 25.51 -0.08
N ASN A 121 37.30 26.00 0.35
CA ASN A 121 37.38 27.03 1.39
C ASN A 121 36.83 28.38 0.90
N ARG A 122 37.12 28.78 -0.33
CA ARG A 122 36.60 30.03 -0.91
C ARG A 122 35.08 30.03 -1.03
N GLY A 123 34.47 28.87 -1.36
CA GLY A 123 33.01 28.77 -1.57
C GLY A 123 32.20 28.72 -0.28
N ARG A 124 32.81 28.57 0.89
CA ARG A 124 32.09 28.37 2.18
C ARG A 124 31.19 29.55 2.55
N SER A 125 31.56 30.76 2.26
CA SER A 125 30.78 31.97 2.63
C SER A 125 29.41 32.05 1.92
N ASN A 126 29.29 31.47 0.72
CA ASN A 126 28.06 31.45 -0.07
C ASN A 126 27.35 30.12 -0.09
N ALA A 127 27.91 29.11 0.57
CA ALA A 127 27.40 27.73 0.53
C ALA A 127 25.96 27.62 0.99
N VAL A 128 25.58 28.33 2.07
CA VAL A 128 24.21 28.32 2.61
C VAL A 128 23.18 28.77 1.56
N ASN A 129 23.49 29.85 0.82
CA ASN A 129 22.59 30.36 -0.23
C ASN A 129 22.45 29.33 -1.39
N ALA A 130 23.56 28.75 -1.84
CA ALA A 130 23.55 27.77 -2.91
C ALA A 130 22.77 26.50 -2.52
N VAL A 131 22.99 26.00 -1.30
CA VAL A 131 22.28 24.86 -0.73
C VAL A 131 20.79 25.18 -0.56
N ASN A 132 20.42 26.32 -0.06
CA ASN A 132 19.01 26.75 0.06
C ASN A 132 18.30 26.75 -1.30
N LYS A 133 18.93 27.31 -2.33
CA LYS A 133 18.40 27.26 -3.71
C LYS A 133 18.27 25.84 -4.23
N MET A 134 19.21 24.97 -3.92
CA MET A 134 19.17 23.56 -4.28
C MET A 134 17.99 22.86 -3.59
N LEU A 135 17.83 23.00 -2.28
CA LEU A 135 16.74 22.41 -1.52
C LEU A 135 15.37 22.86 -2.02
N TRP A 136 15.24 24.15 -2.32
CA TRP A 136 14.00 24.69 -2.90
C TRP A 136 13.61 24.02 -4.23
N ARG A 137 14.58 23.72 -5.10
CA ARG A 137 14.34 23.01 -6.38
C ARG A 137 13.97 21.54 -6.16
N MET A 138 14.35 20.97 -5.05
CA MET A 138 14.09 19.57 -4.68
C MET A 138 12.74 19.36 -3.96
N MET A 139 12.00 20.45 -3.68
CA MET A 139 10.81 20.44 -2.81
C MET A 139 9.72 19.44 -3.28
N SER A 140 9.54 19.28 -4.59
CA SER A 140 8.54 18.37 -5.15
C SER A 140 9.03 16.93 -5.38
N THR A 141 10.34 16.70 -5.37
CA THR A 141 10.93 15.41 -5.76
C THR A 141 11.67 14.71 -4.62
N HIS A 142 12.09 15.44 -3.59
CA HIS A 142 12.87 14.92 -2.47
C HIS A 142 12.35 15.44 -1.12
N PRO A 143 11.15 15.01 -0.68
CA PRO A 143 10.49 15.52 0.52
C PRO A 143 11.35 15.40 1.79
N ALA A 144 12.10 14.28 1.94
CA ALA A 144 12.94 14.06 3.12
C ALA A 144 14.11 15.04 3.24
N VAL A 145 14.48 15.74 2.16
CA VAL A 145 15.62 16.66 2.14
C VAL A 145 15.19 18.13 2.03
N ALA A 146 14.08 18.39 1.38
CA ALA A 146 13.66 19.73 0.96
C ALA A 146 13.49 20.74 2.11
N HIS A 147 13.14 20.26 3.30
CA HIS A 147 12.88 21.06 4.50
C HIS A 147 14.05 21.10 5.49
N LEU A 148 15.21 20.54 5.12
CA LEU A 148 16.39 20.55 5.98
C LEU A 148 16.94 21.99 6.12
N ASN A 149 17.54 22.25 7.29
CA ASN A 149 18.18 23.53 7.55
C ASN A 149 19.47 23.66 6.73
N PRO A 150 19.59 24.64 5.80
CA PRO A 150 20.77 24.79 4.95
C PRO A 150 22.07 25.04 5.73
N ASP A 151 22.02 25.79 6.85
CA ASP A 151 23.20 26.08 7.70
C ASP A 151 23.72 24.82 8.37
N GLU A 152 22.83 23.99 8.89
CA GLU A 152 23.17 22.69 9.50
C GLU A 152 23.77 21.75 8.46
N LEU A 153 23.13 21.65 7.30
CA LEU A 153 23.58 20.81 6.21
C LEU A 153 24.98 21.18 5.74
N VAL A 154 25.22 22.48 5.52
CA VAL A 154 26.55 23.00 5.15
C VAL A 154 27.59 22.70 6.21
N ARG A 155 27.29 22.88 7.49
CA ARG A 155 28.21 22.64 8.59
C ARG A 155 28.53 21.14 8.77
N GLU A 156 27.50 20.31 8.77
CA GLU A 156 27.60 18.87 9.02
C GLU A 156 28.35 18.14 7.89
N TRP A 157 28.00 18.47 6.65
CA TRP A 157 28.55 17.80 5.47
C TRP A 157 29.68 18.58 4.81
N ARG A 158 30.13 19.66 5.44
CA ARG A 158 31.25 20.52 4.98
C ARG A 158 31.05 21.01 3.54
N LEU A 159 29.78 21.25 3.13
CA LEU A 159 29.46 21.68 1.79
C LEU A 159 30.05 23.04 1.48
N SER A 160 30.28 23.31 0.19
CA SER A 160 30.81 24.58 -0.32
C SER A 160 30.04 24.96 -1.59
N SER A 161 30.39 26.07 -2.22
CA SER A 161 29.75 26.55 -3.44
C SER A 161 30.72 27.16 -4.43
N ASP A 162 30.30 27.18 -5.71
CA ASP A 162 30.92 27.97 -6.77
C ASP A 162 29.78 28.66 -7.53
N GLY A 163 29.48 29.86 -7.14
CA GLY A 163 28.26 30.55 -7.54
C GLY A 163 27.02 29.84 -6.98
N ASP A 164 26.11 29.41 -7.84
CA ASP A 164 24.89 28.66 -7.49
C ASP A 164 25.10 27.15 -7.48
N ASP A 165 26.28 26.68 -7.89
CA ASP A 165 26.61 25.26 -7.87
C ASP A 165 27.04 24.85 -6.47
N VAL A 166 26.59 23.65 -6.00
CA VAL A 166 26.98 23.11 -4.69
C VAL A 166 28.17 22.18 -4.88
N LEU A 167 29.24 22.44 -4.11
CA LEU A 167 30.42 21.58 -4.06
C LEU A 167 30.28 20.61 -2.87
N ILE A 168 30.33 19.31 -3.16
CA ILE A 168 30.16 18.23 -2.18
C ILE A 168 31.52 17.54 -1.97
N PRO A 169 32.20 17.76 -0.83
CA PRO A 169 33.52 17.20 -0.60
C PRO A 169 33.47 15.69 -0.34
N TYR A 170 34.44 14.98 -0.88
CA TYR A 170 34.76 13.60 -0.55
C TYR A 170 36.04 13.63 0.28
N MET A 171 35.97 13.07 1.47
CA MET A 171 37.04 13.12 2.47
C MET A 171 37.25 11.73 3.08
N ASP A 172 38.52 11.35 3.24
CA ASP A 172 38.93 10.25 4.11
C ASP A 172 39.27 10.76 5.53
N LEU A 173 39.91 9.95 6.34
CA LEU A 173 40.32 10.31 7.69
C LEU A 173 41.44 11.37 7.73
N GLU A 174 42.17 11.55 6.62
CA GLU A 174 43.30 12.49 6.50
C GLU A 174 42.88 13.82 5.89
N GLY A 175 41.77 13.86 5.12
CA GLY A 175 41.27 15.08 4.55
C GLY A 175 40.57 14.95 3.19
N VAL A 176 40.56 16.04 2.42
CA VAL A 176 39.87 16.08 1.11
C VAL A 176 40.60 15.24 0.09
N VAL A 177 39.95 14.25 -0.49
CA VAL A 177 40.45 13.39 -1.58
C VAL A 177 39.77 13.68 -2.92
N GLY A 178 38.63 14.39 -2.90
CA GLY A 178 37.89 14.75 -4.07
C GLY A 178 36.70 15.64 -3.76
N TYR A 179 35.93 16.01 -4.76
CA TYR A 179 34.63 16.62 -4.61
C TYR A 179 33.76 16.37 -5.83
N LYS A 180 32.44 16.40 -5.63
CA LYS A 180 31.46 16.48 -6.71
C LYS A 180 30.90 17.89 -6.83
N VAL A 181 30.54 18.27 -8.02
CA VAL A 181 29.82 19.51 -8.30
C VAL A 181 28.37 19.14 -8.66
N ARG A 182 27.43 19.62 -7.87
CA ARG A 182 26.02 19.58 -8.22
C ARG A 182 25.63 20.93 -8.77
N LYS A 183 25.45 20.99 -10.07
CA LYS A 183 25.14 22.21 -10.78
C LYS A 183 23.71 22.70 -10.47
N ALA A 184 23.49 23.96 -10.73
CA ALA A 184 22.18 24.59 -10.58
C ALA A 184 21.08 23.94 -11.45
N ASP A 185 21.43 23.31 -12.56
CA ASP A 185 20.52 22.55 -13.44
C ASP A 185 20.27 21.09 -12.96
N GLY A 186 20.87 20.68 -11.82
CA GLY A 186 20.77 19.32 -11.29
C GLY A 186 21.86 18.37 -11.77
N THR A 187 22.67 18.72 -12.75
CA THR A 187 23.76 17.87 -13.28
C THR A 187 24.81 17.61 -12.20
N LYS A 188 25.26 16.36 -12.07
CA LYS A 188 26.31 15.95 -11.14
C LYS A 188 27.61 15.66 -11.89
N LEU A 189 28.71 16.26 -11.48
CA LEU A 189 30.03 16.11 -12.10
C LEU A 189 31.09 15.79 -11.04
N ASN A 190 31.90 14.78 -11.27
CA ASN A 190 33.08 14.52 -10.42
C ASN A 190 34.22 15.48 -10.79
N ALA A 191 34.97 15.92 -9.79
CA ALA A 191 36.19 16.66 -10.03
C ALA A 191 37.18 15.75 -10.79
N LYS A 192 37.80 16.28 -11.85
CA LYS A 192 38.69 15.50 -12.72
C LYS A 192 39.93 15.00 -11.93
N GLY A 193 40.17 13.70 -11.97
CA GLY A 193 41.31 13.06 -11.31
C GLY A 193 41.11 12.78 -9.80
N ALA A 194 39.96 13.18 -9.22
CA ALA A 194 39.62 12.92 -7.83
C ALA A 194 39.49 11.42 -7.53
N SER A 195 39.95 11.03 -6.35
CA SER A 195 39.63 9.73 -5.79
C SER A 195 38.20 9.75 -5.23
N ILE A 196 37.51 8.62 -5.31
CA ILE A 196 36.19 8.43 -4.74
C ILE A 196 36.35 7.51 -3.52
N VAL A 197 35.85 7.98 -2.38
CA VAL A 197 35.77 7.20 -1.13
C VAL A 197 34.30 7.16 -0.68
N LEU A 198 33.99 6.44 0.39
CA LEU A 198 32.67 6.53 1.00
C LEU A 198 32.36 7.99 1.36
N TYR A 199 31.20 8.47 0.94
CA TYR A 199 30.73 9.79 1.32
C TYR A 199 30.41 9.83 2.82
N GLY A 200 31.00 10.73 3.53
CA GLY A 200 30.90 10.78 5.00
C GLY A 200 31.92 9.91 5.74
N LEU A 201 32.90 9.28 5.06
CA LEU A 201 33.92 8.43 5.66
C LEU A 201 34.62 9.08 6.85
N TRP A 202 34.93 10.38 6.80
CA TRP A 202 35.54 11.14 7.88
C TRP A 202 34.76 11.16 9.19
N LYS A 203 33.42 10.96 9.11
CA LYS A 203 32.55 10.92 10.30
C LYS A 203 32.75 9.65 11.13
N LEU A 204 33.27 8.59 10.51
CA LEU A 204 33.51 7.32 11.20
C LEU A 204 34.70 7.40 12.18
N GLY A 205 35.66 8.33 11.96
CA GLY A 205 36.79 8.51 12.83
C GLY A 205 36.42 8.99 14.25
N ASP A 206 35.36 9.77 14.36
CA ASP A 206 34.85 10.34 15.61
C ASP A 206 33.65 9.59 16.18
N SER A 207 33.08 8.59 15.44
CA SER A 207 31.88 7.86 15.85
C SER A 207 32.18 6.64 16.69
N ASP A 208 31.32 6.36 17.68
CA ASP A 208 31.37 5.13 18.47
C ASP A 208 31.22 3.89 17.56
N LEU A 209 31.97 2.83 17.84
CA LEU A 209 31.84 1.55 17.13
C LEU A 209 30.45 0.92 17.30
N ASP A 210 29.79 1.17 18.43
CA ASP A 210 28.44 0.66 18.71
C ASP A 210 27.36 1.47 18.00
N GLN A 211 27.66 2.68 17.49
CA GLN A 211 26.70 3.45 16.71
C GLN A 211 26.44 2.76 15.37
N PRO A 212 25.18 2.39 15.07
CA PRO A 212 24.86 1.74 13.81
C PRO A 212 25.07 2.69 12.62
N VAL A 213 25.51 2.12 11.51
CA VAL A 213 25.71 2.85 10.26
C VAL A 213 24.57 2.51 9.30
N ILE A 214 23.99 3.53 8.64
CA ILE A 214 23.12 3.35 7.48
C ILE A 214 23.91 3.69 6.22
N LEU A 215 24.03 2.71 5.32
CA LEU A 215 24.79 2.83 4.09
C LEU A 215 23.84 3.11 2.92
N CYS A 216 23.87 4.33 2.39
CA CYS A 216 23.00 4.84 1.36
C CYS A 216 23.70 4.86 -0.02
N GLU A 217 22.96 4.98 -1.11
CA GLU A 217 23.53 5.05 -2.45
C GLU A 217 24.16 6.42 -2.77
N GLY A 218 23.44 7.50 -2.48
CA GLY A 218 23.79 8.86 -2.87
C GLY A 218 24.01 9.83 -1.69
N GLU A 219 24.46 11.02 -2.03
CA GLU A 219 24.74 12.08 -1.05
C GLU A 219 23.45 12.63 -0.43
N THR A 220 22.40 12.78 -1.25
CA THR A 220 21.07 13.27 -0.82
C THR A 220 20.39 12.30 0.13
N ASP A 221 20.55 11.00 -0.10
CA ASP A 221 20.03 9.95 0.77
C ASP A 221 20.71 9.97 2.13
N CYS A 222 22.02 10.24 2.14
CA CYS A 222 22.76 10.42 3.39
C CYS A 222 22.27 11.62 4.20
N TRP A 223 21.92 12.73 3.53
CA TRP A 223 21.39 13.91 4.21
C TRP A 223 20.02 13.63 4.81
N ALA A 224 19.13 12.99 4.07
CA ALA A 224 17.83 12.56 4.54
C ALA A 224 17.94 11.58 5.71
N ALA A 225 18.73 10.52 5.55
CA ALA A 225 18.94 9.51 6.58
C ALA A 225 19.52 10.11 7.87
N GLN A 226 20.54 10.99 7.77
CA GLN A 226 21.13 11.62 8.94
C GLN A 226 20.15 12.52 9.69
N ALA A 227 19.31 13.25 8.99
CA ALA A 227 18.33 14.15 9.58
C ALA A 227 17.19 13.41 10.31
N HIS A 228 16.71 12.31 9.73
CA HIS A 228 15.53 11.61 10.23
C HIS A 228 15.85 10.33 11.02
N LEU A 229 17.14 9.92 11.07
CA LEU A 229 17.66 8.79 11.84
C LEU A 229 18.85 9.23 12.71
N PRO A 230 18.64 10.08 13.71
CA PRO A 230 19.75 10.69 14.49
C PRO A 230 20.59 9.68 15.28
N SER A 231 20.05 8.49 15.55
CA SER A 231 20.80 7.40 16.21
C SER A 231 21.77 6.65 15.28
N PHE A 232 21.68 6.88 13.96
CA PHE A 232 22.53 6.26 12.95
C PHE A 232 23.62 7.23 12.48
N GLN A 233 24.77 6.66 12.08
CA GLN A 233 25.72 7.39 11.26
C GLN A 233 25.42 7.11 9.78
N SER A 234 25.11 8.15 9.03
CA SER A 234 24.80 8.00 7.61
C SER A 234 26.04 8.11 6.73
N ILE A 235 26.23 7.15 5.83
CA ILE A 235 27.39 7.02 4.92
C ILE A 235 26.89 6.68 3.51
N GLY A 236 27.51 7.24 2.47
CA GLY A 236 27.16 6.98 1.07
C GLY A 236 28.21 6.19 0.31
N VAL A 237 27.77 5.29 -0.58
CA VAL A 237 28.69 4.50 -1.41
C VAL A 237 29.15 5.24 -2.69
N ALA A 238 28.75 6.48 -2.87
CA ALA A 238 29.08 7.32 -4.03
C ALA A 238 28.64 6.73 -5.40
N GLY A 239 27.68 5.80 -5.37
CA GLY A 239 27.17 5.02 -6.48
C GLY A 239 27.54 3.54 -6.40
N VAL A 240 26.57 2.66 -6.57
CA VAL A 240 26.69 1.20 -6.36
C VAL A 240 27.63 0.47 -7.34
N GLY A 241 28.04 1.11 -8.42
CA GLY A 241 28.99 0.54 -9.40
C GLY A 241 30.39 0.33 -8.84
N HIS A 242 30.77 1.04 -7.77
CA HIS A 242 32.11 0.95 -7.19
C HIS A 242 32.30 -0.34 -6.38
N GLN A 243 33.58 -0.78 -6.30
CA GLN A 243 33.94 -1.92 -5.45
C GLN A 243 34.19 -1.43 -4.02
N PRO A 244 33.67 -2.12 -2.99
CA PRO A 244 33.79 -1.71 -1.59
C PRO A 244 35.25 -1.48 -1.12
N ASP A 245 36.16 -2.36 -1.51
CA ASP A 245 37.59 -2.31 -1.18
C ASP A 245 38.34 -1.06 -1.72
N LYS A 246 37.76 -0.41 -2.73
CA LYS A 246 38.30 0.82 -3.34
C LYS A 246 37.75 2.11 -2.76
N LEU A 247 36.76 2.00 -1.85
CA LEU A 247 36.05 3.14 -1.28
C LEU A 247 36.47 3.44 0.17
N GLY A 248 37.42 2.72 0.77
CA GLY A 248 37.74 2.83 2.17
C GLY A 248 36.71 2.14 3.10
N ALA A 249 35.98 1.13 2.58
CA ALA A 249 34.92 0.46 3.31
C ALA A 249 35.43 -0.44 4.45
N GLU A 250 36.75 -0.67 4.57
CA GLU A 250 37.42 -1.31 5.73
C GLU A 250 37.19 -0.52 7.03
N ALA A 251 36.92 0.80 6.95
CA ALA A 251 36.56 1.61 8.10
C ALA A 251 35.22 1.22 8.76
N LEU A 252 34.42 0.42 8.09
CA LEU A 252 33.15 -0.12 8.59
C LEU A 252 33.35 -1.43 9.41
N ALA A 253 34.57 -1.99 9.44
CA ALA A 253 34.82 -3.29 10.07
C ALA A 253 34.28 -3.37 11.50
N GLY A 254 33.62 -4.49 11.82
CA GLY A 254 33.06 -4.80 13.13
C GLY A 254 31.78 -4.04 13.51
N ARG A 255 31.33 -3.09 12.71
CA ARG A 255 30.15 -2.26 12.99
C ARG A 255 28.85 -2.98 12.64
N THR A 256 27.74 -2.46 13.18
CA THR A 256 26.39 -2.80 12.72
C THR A 256 26.05 -1.89 11.53
N VAL A 257 25.79 -2.50 10.35
CA VAL A 257 25.56 -1.77 9.09
C VAL A 257 24.21 -2.13 8.50
N TYR A 258 23.42 -1.12 8.17
CA TYR A 258 22.14 -1.23 7.49
C TYR A 258 22.33 -0.80 6.04
N LEU A 259 22.08 -1.69 5.09
CA LEU A 259 22.12 -1.40 3.65
C LEU A 259 20.78 -0.83 3.20
N ALA A 260 20.75 0.39 2.74
CA ALA A 260 19.58 1.10 2.25
C ALA A 260 19.87 1.69 0.86
N PHE A 261 20.06 0.81 -0.14
CA PHE A 261 20.30 1.18 -1.53
C PHE A 261 18.98 1.39 -2.26
N ASP A 262 19.01 2.15 -3.35
CA ASP A 262 17.82 2.49 -4.12
C ASP A 262 17.03 1.24 -4.59
N GLY A 263 15.72 1.37 -4.72
CA GLY A 263 14.81 0.29 -5.09
C GLY A 263 14.85 -0.06 -6.58
N ASP A 264 15.97 0.14 -7.27
CA ASP A 264 16.19 -0.19 -8.66
C ASP A 264 17.03 -1.46 -8.87
N GLU A 265 17.27 -1.84 -10.13
CA GLU A 265 18.05 -3.03 -10.47
C GLU A 265 19.51 -2.90 -10.03
N ALA A 266 20.10 -1.70 -10.11
CA ALA A 266 21.48 -1.45 -9.75
C ALA A 266 21.71 -1.54 -8.24
N GLY A 267 20.83 -0.91 -7.43
CA GLY A 267 20.85 -0.99 -5.97
C GLY A 267 20.67 -2.43 -5.48
N ARG A 268 19.68 -3.15 -6.03
CA ARG A 268 19.47 -4.58 -5.71
C ARG A 268 20.68 -5.45 -6.07
N GLY A 269 21.29 -5.22 -7.23
CA GLY A 269 22.49 -5.94 -7.67
C GLY A 269 23.70 -5.73 -6.74
N ALA A 270 23.79 -4.56 -6.11
CA ALA A 270 24.86 -4.23 -5.18
C ALA A 270 24.74 -4.90 -3.82
N LEU A 271 23.51 -5.21 -3.34
CA LEU A 271 23.25 -5.76 -2.01
C LEU A 271 24.12 -7.00 -1.68
N SER A 272 24.13 -7.99 -2.58
CA SER A 272 24.92 -9.23 -2.37
C SER A 272 26.43 -8.96 -2.28
N LYS A 273 26.92 -8.03 -3.12
CA LYS A 273 28.34 -7.63 -3.13
C LYS A 273 28.73 -6.96 -1.82
N TRP A 274 27.96 -5.98 -1.37
CA TRP A 274 28.20 -5.24 -0.14
C TRP A 274 28.01 -6.11 1.10
N ASN A 275 26.97 -6.93 1.15
CA ASN A 275 26.75 -7.84 2.26
C ASN A 275 27.94 -8.82 2.43
N ARG A 276 28.40 -9.43 1.34
CA ARG A 276 29.53 -10.36 1.35
C ARG A 276 30.80 -9.66 1.86
N TYR A 277 31.10 -8.48 1.36
CA TYR A 277 32.27 -7.72 1.76
C TYR A 277 32.21 -7.35 3.26
N LEU A 278 31.12 -6.74 3.70
CA LEU A 278 30.96 -6.30 5.09
C LEU A 278 30.92 -7.46 6.08
N SER A 279 30.27 -8.57 5.72
CA SER A 279 30.27 -9.79 6.56
C SER A 279 31.69 -10.36 6.71
N ALA A 280 32.51 -10.33 5.66
CA ALA A 280 33.91 -10.72 5.73
C ALA A 280 34.77 -9.79 6.61
N GLN A 281 34.36 -8.53 6.78
CA GLN A 281 34.98 -7.56 7.72
C GLN A 281 34.43 -7.65 9.15
N GLY A 282 33.63 -8.70 9.45
CA GLY A 282 33.03 -8.90 10.77
C GLY A 282 31.88 -7.97 11.13
N CYS A 283 31.28 -7.31 10.14
CA CYS A 283 30.09 -6.45 10.35
C CYS A 283 28.83 -7.29 10.60
N ARG A 284 27.91 -6.73 11.41
CA ARG A 284 26.52 -7.20 11.50
C ARG A 284 25.71 -6.46 10.43
N VAL A 285 25.32 -7.17 9.38
CA VAL A 285 24.68 -6.54 8.21
C VAL A 285 23.18 -6.80 8.18
N PHE A 286 22.41 -5.74 8.02
CA PHE A 286 20.97 -5.74 7.81
C PHE A 286 20.66 -5.13 6.45
N ASN A 287 19.66 -5.65 5.75
CA ASN A 287 19.12 -5.02 4.55
C ASN A 287 17.82 -4.31 4.89
N ILE A 288 17.66 -3.08 4.42
CA ILE A 288 16.38 -2.37 4.40
C ILE A 288 15.78 -2.54 3.00
N PRO A 289 14.71 -3.33 2.85
CA PRO A 289 14.05 -3.50 1.56
C PRO A 289 13.41 -2.18 1.13
N MET A 290 13.90 -1.61 0.02
CA MET A 290 13.36 -0.38 -0.54
C MET A 290 12.24 -0.69 -1.54
N PRO A 291 11.16 0.09 -1.59
CA PRO A 291 10.12 -0.01 -2.61
C PRO A 291 10.70 0.17 -4.02
N ASP A 292 10.05 -0.41 -5.02
CA ASP A 292 10.54 -0.35 -6.41
C ASP A 292 10.59 1.09 -6.93
N GLY A 293 11.75 1.47 -7.48
CA GLY A 293 12.00 2.80 -8.01
C GLY A 293 12.10 3.93 -6.97
N SER A 294 12.17 3.62 -5.66
CA SER A 294 12.30 4.62 -4.59
C SER A 294 13.75 4.81 -4.14
N ASP A 295 14.07 6.01 -3.68
CA ASP A 295 15.28 6.37 -2.93
C ASP A 295 14.91 7.00 -1.58
N ILE A 296 15.85 7.12 -0.66
CA ILE A 296 15.59 7.67 0.69
C ILE A 296 15.21 9.16 0.62
N ALA A 297 15.83 9.92 -0.25
CA ALA A 297 15.60 11.36 -0.37
C ALA A 297 14.17 11.67 -0.90
N GLY A 298 13.60 10.78 -1.71
CA GLY A 298 12.24 10.85 -2.25
C GLY A 298 11.14 10.43 -1.29
N MET A 299 11.47 9.83 -0.14
CA MET A 299 10.51 9.43 0.90
C MET A 299 10.06 10.62 1.75
N THR A 300 8.96 10.45 2.50
CA THR A 300 8.59 11.40 3.55
C THR A 300 9.49 11.24 4.78
N PRO A 301 9.60 12.27 5.64
CA PRO A 301 10.35 12.18 6.89
C PRO A 301 9.94 10.99 7.78
N GLU A 302 8.64 10.71 7.86
CA GLU A 302 8.07 9.62 8.66
C GLU A 302 8.45 8.24 8.09
N GLU A 303 8.44 8.11 6.77
CA GLU A 303 8.87 6.88 6.09
C GLU A 303 10.35 6.61 6.32
N VAL A 304 11.22 7.63 6.21
CA VAL A 304 12.65 7.50 6.52
C VAL A 304 12.85 7.08 7.99
N ALA A 305 12.16 7.71 8.93
CA ALA A 305 12.23 7.36 10.35
C ALA A 305 11.82 5.90 10.63
N SER A 306 10.96 5.32 9.79
CA SER A 306 10.50 3.93 9.93
C SER A 306 11.44 2.89 9.32
N LEU A 307 12.43 3.28 8.49
CA LEU A 307 13.29 2.35 7.76
C LEU A 307 13.98 1.28 8.63
N PRO A 308 14.55 1.60 9.81
CA PRO A 308 15.20 0.57 10.62
C PRO A 308 14.26 -0.54 11.09
N SER A 309 12.97 -0.26 11.25
CA SER A 309 11.98 -1.26 11.65
C SER A 309 11.65 -2.27 10.54
N ARG A 310 11.99 -1.96 9.29
CA ARG A 310 11.82 -2.80 8.10
C ARG A 310 13.06 -3.65 7.81
N ALA A 311 14.13 -3.51 8.59
CA ALA A 311 15.40 -4.17 8.34
C ALA A 311 15.31 -5.69 8.50
N ILE A 312 15.89 -6.42 7.56
CA ILE A 312 15.97 -7.89 7.56
C ILE A 312 17.44 -8.33 7.55
N VAL A 313 17.69 -9.47 8.18
CA VAL A 313 19.01 -10.13 8.11
C VAL A 313 19.03 -11.03 6.89
N GLN A 314 20.06 -10.91 6.05
CA GLN A 314 20.21 -11.84 4.94
C GLN A 314 20.48 -13.26 5.44
N MET A 315 19.58 -14.17 5.12
CA MET A 315 19.81 -15.59 5.35
C MET A 315 20.78 -16.15 4.30
N PRO A 316 21.75 -16.98 4.68
CA PRO A 316 22.57 -17.64 3.67
C PRO A 316 21.73 -18.57 2.82
N ALA A 317 22.10 -18.76 1.55
CA ALA A 317 21.46 -19.74 0.70
C ALA A 317 21.60 -21.15 1.33
N PRO A 318 20.56 -21.99 1.30
CA PRO A 318 20.61 -23.33 1.90
C PRO A 318 21.59 -24.23 1.17
N GLU A 319 22.46 -24.90 1.92
CA GLU A 319 23.41 -25.85 1.35
C GLU A 319 22.70 -27.11 0.83
N GLY A 320 23.07 -27.53 -0.38
CA GLY A 320 22.53 -28.73 -1.01
C GLY A 320 21.04 -28.66 -1.34
N PHE A 321 20.51 -27.44 -1.51
CA PHE A 321 19.12 -27.19 -1.95
C PHE A 321 19.07 -25.94 -2.81
N ARG A 322 18.42 -26.05 -3.98
CA ARG A 322 18.36 -24.94 -4.94
C ARG A 322 17.17 -25.03 -5.88
N ARG A 323 16.90 -23.93 -6.56
CA ARG A 323 16.03 -23.92 -7.74
C ARG A 323 16.83 -24.44 -8.95
N ASN A 324 16.24 -25.38 -9.69
CA ASN A 324 16.77 -25.87 -10.94
C ASN A 324 15.67 -25.84 -12.00
N GLY A 325 15.67 -24.79 -12.83
CA GLY A 325 14.59 -24.49 -13.76
C GLY A 325 13.24 -24.35 -13.03
N SER A 326 12.27 -25.17 -13.43
CA SER A 326 10.90 -25.14 -12.88
C SER A 326 10.69 -26.01 -11.62
N ARG A 327 11.75 -26.42 -10.94
CA ARG A 327 11.67 -27.33 -9.77
C ARG A 327 12.60 -26.89 -8.66
N TYR A 328 12.25 -27.26 -7.43
CA TYR A 328 13.20 -27.28 -6.33
C TYR A 328 13.85 -28.66 -6.25
N VAL A 329 15.15 -28.69 -6.03
CA VAL A 329 15.96 -29.90 -5.96
C VAL A 329 16.84 -29.92 -4.73
N LYS A 330 17.06 -31.10 -4.16
CA LYS A 330 18.14 -31.33 -3.22
C LYS A 330 19.32 -31.97 -3.94
N THR A 331 20.51 -31.43 -3.69
CA THR A 331 21.77 -31.82 -4.35
C THR A 331 22.62 -32.65 -3.40
N ARG A 332 23.08 -33.80 -3.83
CA ARG A 332 24.11 -34.60 -3.15
C ARG A 332 25.22 -34.91 -4.14
N GLY A 333 26.39 -34.25 -3.97
CA GLY A 333 27.46 -34.31 -4.98
C GLY A 333 26.95 -33.73 -6.29
N GLU A 334 27.06 -34.45 -7.39
CA GLU A 334 26.58 -34.06 -8.73
C GLU A 334 25.12 -34.40 -9.00
N ASN A 335 24.43 -35.10 -8.10
CA ASN A 335 23.08 -35.62 -8.33
C ASN A 335 22.01 -34.71 -7.72
N ASP A 336 21.08 -34.24 -8.56
CA ASP A 336 19.88 -33.49 -8.18
C ASP A 336 18.68 -34.43 -8.04
N THR A 337 18.03 -34.37 -6.89
CA THR A 337 16.76 -35.08 -6.62
C THR A 337 15.63 -34.08 -6.50
N PRO A 338 14.63 -34.06 -7.40
CA PRO A 338 13.49 -33.16 -7.32
C PRO A 338 12.65 -33.40 -6.05
N VAL A 339 12.24 -32.28 -5.41
CA VAL A 339 11.33 -32.28 -4.25
C VAL A 339 10.02 -31.54 -4.54
N SER A 340 9.89 -30.99 -5.73
CA SER A 340 8.67 -30.33 -6.23
C SER A 340 8.56 -30.50 -7.75
N ASN A 341 7.37 -30.26 -8.31
CA ASN A 341 7.16 -30.10 -9.73
C ASN A 341 7.02 -28.62 -10.14
N TRP A 342 7.33 -27.72 -9.26
CA TRP A 342 7.25 -26.26 -9.42
C TRP A 342 8.43 -25.56 -8.75
N SER A 343 8.64 -24.32 -9.14
CA SER A 343 9.45 -23.35 -8.41
C SER A 343 8.85 -21.96 -8.52
N LEU A 344 9.19 -21.07 -7.60
CA LEU A 344 8.80 -19.67 -7.61
C LEU A 344 9.98 -18.82 -8.10
N LEU A 345 9.76 -18.08 -9.16
CA LEU A 345 10.64 -16.96 -9.52
C LEU A 345 10.14 -15.75 -8.75
N LEU A 346 10.84 -15.40 -7.68
CA LEU A 346 10.42 -14.35 -6.77
C LEU A 346 10.59 -12.98 -7.42
N ASP A 347 9.55 -12.16 -7.41
CA ASP A 347 9.53 -10.79 -7.93
C ASP A 347 9.55 -9.75 -6.81
N LYS A 348 8.77 -10.00 -5.72
CA LYS A 348 8.64 -9.06 -4.60
C LYS A 348 8.49 -9.79 -3.27
N ARG A 349 8.98 -9.16 -2.21
CA ARG A 349 8.60 -9.46 -0.82
C ARG A 349 7.50 -8.50 -0.42
N LEU A 350 6.35 -9.03 -0.03
CA LEU A 350 5.20 -8.23 0.37
C LEU A 350 5.15 -8.14 1.90
N VAL A 351 4.87 -6.94 2.42
CA VAL A 351 4.75 -6.67 3.85
C VAL A 351 3.44 -5.95 4.13
N GLY A 352 2.68 -6.46 5.09
CA GLY A 352 1.43 -5.87 5.58
C GLY A 352 1.66 -4.94 6.77
N ASP A 353 0.66 -4.13 7.07
CA ASP A 353 0.73 -3.11 8.14
C ASP A 353 0.91 -3.70 9.56
N ASN A 354 0.50 -4.95 9.77
CA ASN A 354 0.68 -5.66 11.05
C ASN A 354 1.93 -6.55 11.07
N GLY A 355 2.81 -6.42 10.07
CA GLY A 355 4.02 -7.22 9.91
C GLY A 355 3.78 -8.61 9.32
N GLU A 356 2.62 -8.86 8.71
CA GLU A 356 2.42 -10.04 7.88
C GLU A 356 3.31 -9.96 6.66
N GLU A 357 3.76 -11.13 6.18
CA GLU A 357 4.61 -11.24 5.00
C GLU A 357 4.04 -12.20 3.97
N ALA A 358 4.35 -11.94 2.71
CA ALA A 358 4.08 -12.85 1.61
C ALA A 358 5.15 -12.71 0.52
N PHE A 359 5.24 -13.71 -0.35
CA PHE A 359 6.18 -13.78 -1.46
C PHE A 359 5.40 -13.77 -2.78
N GLU A 360 5.56 -12.72 -3.56
CA GLU A 360 4.95 -12.61 -4.89
C GLU A 360 5.96 -13.01 -5.96
N GLY A 361 5.52 -13.77 -6.96
CA GLY A 361 6.37 -14.19 -8.05
C GLY A 361 5.66 -14.99 -9.13
N VAL A 362 6.44 -15.51 -10.06
CA VAL A 362 5.95 -16.35 -11.15
C VAL A 362 6.14 -17.82 -10.81
N LEU A 363 5.05 -18.58 -10.79
CA LEU A 363 5.07 -20.03 -10.58
C LEU A 363 5.47 -20.74 -11.87
N LEU A 364 6.61 -21.39 -11.86
CA LEU A 364 7.09 -22.19 -12.98
C LEU A 364 6.66 -23.66 -12.81
N PRO A 365 6.33 -24.40 -13.89
CA PRO A 365 6.41 -24.03 -15.31
C PRO A 365 5.15 -23.34 -15.84
N THR A 366 4.12 -23.08 -15.02
CA THR A 366 2.82 -22.57 -15.49
C THR A 366 2.84 -21.12 -15.93
N SER A 367 3.89 -20.38 -15.58
CA SER A 367 4.02 -18.93 -15.79
C SER A 367 2.89 -18.11 -15.14
N LYS A 368 2.18 -18.70 -14.17
CA LYS A 368 1.13 -18.04 -13.41
C LYS A 368 1.76 -17.13 -12.34
N ARG A 369 1.32 -15.88 -12.25
CA ARG A 369 1.66 -15.02 -11.13
C ARG A 369 0.91 -15.50 -9.88
N VAL A 370 1.61 -15.66 -8.78
CA VAL A 370 1.05 -16.16 -7.51
C VAL A 370 1.65 -15.40 -6.33
N VAL A 371 0.90 -15.44 -5.22
CA VAL A 371 1.39 -14.98 -3.92
C VAL A 371 1.38 -16.17 -2.95
N ILE A 372 2.48 -16.35 -2.22
CA ILE A 372 2.58 -17.33 -1.13
C ILE A 372 2.59 -16.56 0.18
N PRO A 373 1.51 -16.53 0.97
CA PRO A 373 1.54 -15.97 2.31
C PRO A 373 2.56 -16.71 3.19
N ALA A 374 3.30 -15.99 4.03
CA ALA A 374 4.27 -16.61 4.95
C ALA A 374 3.61 -17.65 5.87
N GLU A 375 2.35 -17.45 6.24
CA GLU A 375 1.55 -18.43 7.00
C GLU A 375 1.40 -19.77 6.27
N SER A 376 1.38 -19.79 4.94
CA SER A 376 1.38 -21.03 4.15
C SER A 376 2.70 -21.79 4.23
N LEU A 377 3.77 -21.12 4.69
CA LEU A 377 5.11 -21.69 4.85
C LEU A 377 5.43 -22.07 6.30
N VAL A 378 4.52 -21.87 7.26
CA VAL A 378 4.75 -22.19 8.69
C VAL A 378 4.95 -23.70 8.91
N SER A 379 4.31 -24.54 8.12
CA SER A 379 4.46 -26.00 8.19
C SER A 379 4.38 -26.65 6.81
N ARG A 380 4.92 -27.87 6.72
CA ARG A 380 4.77 -28.69 5.50
C ARG A 380 3.31 -28.91 5.12
N SER A 381 2.42 -29.06 6.09
CA SER A 381 0.98 -29.28 5.83
C SER A 381 0.28 -28.07 5.23
N THR A 382 0.64 -26.85 5.67
CA THR A 382 0.12 -25.59 5.10
C THR A 382 0.66 -25.37 3.69
N LEU A 383 1.95 -25.65 3.45
CA LEU A 383 2.54 -25.60 2.11
C LEU A 383 1.86 -26.60 1.14
N VAL A 384 1.61 -27.84 1.57
CA VAL A 384 0.93 -28.83 0.73
C VAL A 384 -0.50 -28.38 0.38
N ARG A 385 -1.23 -27.76 1.30
CA ARG A 385 -2.55 -27.17 1.02
C ARG A 385 -2.46 -26.07 -0.04
N TRP A 386 -1.50 -25.16 0.11
CA TRP A 386 -1.26 -24.13 -0.89
C TRP A 386 -0.91 -24.71 -2.26
N CYS A 387 -0.06 -25.76 -2.29
CA CYS A 387 0.31 -26.47 -3.53
C CYS A 387 -0.93 -27.06 -4.22
N ILE A 388 -1.83 -27.71 -3.47
CA ILE A 388 -3.06 -28.28 -4.01
C ILE A 388 -3.94 -27.18 -4.62
N ALA A 389 -4.13 -26.08 -3.94
CA ALA A 389 -4.92 -24.95 -4.44
C ALA A 389 -4.35 -24.34 -5.73
N ASN A 390 -3.02 -24.42 -5.94
CA ASN A 390 -2.34 -23.93 -7.13
C ASN A 390 -2.03 -25.05 -8.16
N GLN A 391 -2.56 -26.27 -7.98
CA GLN A 391 -2.41 -27.42 -8.89
C GLN A 391 -0.93 -27.86 -9.09
N VAL A 392 -0.14 -27.73 -8.04
CA VAL A 392 1.27 -28.15 -8.00
C VAL A 392 1.51 -29.09 -6.83
N ALA A 393 2.68 -29.74 -6.76
CA ALA A 393 3.00 -30.74 -5.76
C ALA A 393 4.32 -30.47 -5.05
N TRP A 394 4.34 -30.73 -3.74
CA TRP A 394 5.51 -30.76 -2.87
C TRP A 394 5.72 -32.17 -2.34
N THR A 395 6.87 -32.77 -2.60
CA THR A 395 7.25 -34.13 -2.16
C THR A 395 8.37 -34.13 -1.15
N GLY A 396 8.94 -32.94 -0.84
CA GLY A 396 10.03 -32.78 0.13
C GLY A 396 9.61 -33.19 1.55
N ASN A 397 10.60 -33.60 2.35
CA ASN A 397 10.42 -33.87 3.78
C ASN A 397 10.46 -32.56 4.62
N ALA A 398 10.50 -32.65 5.95
CA ALA A 398 10.54 -31.49 6.83
C ALA A 398 11.83 -30.66 6.65
N GLN A 399 12.99 -31.32 6.50
CA GLN A 399 14.26 -30.61 6.25
C GLN A 399 14.28 -29.90 4.88
N ASP A 400 13.69 -30.53 3.85
CA ASP A 400 13.56 -29.92 2.53
C ASP A 400 12.63 -28.69 2.58
N HIS A 401 11.58 -28.75 3.44
CA HIS A 401 10.70 -27.60 3.69
C HIS A 401 11.43 -26.43 4.38
N ASP A 402 12.23 -26.71 5.43
CA ASP A 402 13.01 -25.68 6.11
C ASP A 402 14.03 -25.02 5.17
N LYS A 403 14.62 -25.81 4.25
CA LYS A 403 15.51 -25.27 3.21
C LYS A 403 14.79 -24.46 2.16
N LEU A 404 13.52 -24.79 1.81
CA LEU A 404 12.70 -23.95 0.95
C LEU A 404 12.46 -22.59 1.59
N LEU A 405 12.06 -22.57 2.87
CA LEU A 405 11.86 -21.31 3.60
C LEU A 405 13.14 -20.48 3.64
N GLN A 406 14.28 -21.10 3.97
CA GLN A 406 15.58 -20.44 3.97
C GLN A 406 15.94 -19.89 2.57
N LEU A 407 15.63 -20.62 1.49
CA LEU A 407 15.89 -20.15 0.12
C LEU A 407 15.02 -18.94 -0.24
N LEU A 408 13.72 -18.98 0.08
CA LEU A 408 12.81 -17.88 -0.17
C LEU A 408 13.21 -16.63 0.64
N GLN A 409 13.60 -16.79 1.90
CA GLN A 409 14.13 -15.71 2.73
C GLN A 409 15.45 -15.15 2.16
N HIS A 410 16.34 -16.01 1.64
CA HIS A 410 17.56 -15.58 0.97
C HIS A 410 17.24 -14.78 -0.31
N GLU A 411 16.35 -15.29 -1.16
CA GLU A 411 15.95 -14.62 -2.41
C GLU A 411 15.18 -13.32 -2.13
N SER A 412 14.38 -13.26 -1.07
CA SER A 412 13.62 -12.06 -0.67
C SER A 412 14.50 -10.86 -0.31
N PHE A 413 15.78 -11.12 0.05
CA PHE A 413 16.76 -10.06 0.26
C PHE A 413 17.12 -9.32 -1.05
N LEU A 414 16.96 -9.99 -2.20
CA LEU A 414 17.42 -9.53 -3.51
C LEU A 414 16.30 -8.92 -4.36
N VAL A 415 15.07 -8.90 -3.87
CA VAL A 415 13.90 -8.39 -4.60
C VAL A 415 13.32 -7.16 -3.89
N PRO A 416 12.57 -6.29 -4.61
CA PRO A 416 11.95 -5.11 -4.00
C PRO A 416 10.92 -5.49 -2.95
N ALA A 417 10.73 -4.60 -1.98
CA ALA A 417 9.60 -4.67 -1.06
C ALA A 417 8.35 -4.12 -1.74
N GLY A 418 7.21 -4.81 -1.52
CA GLY A 418 5.88 -4.36 -1.89
C GLY A 418 4.98 -4.26 -0.66
N ARG A 419 3.85 -3.58 -0.79
CA ARG A 419 2.83 -3.50 0.26
C ARG A 419 1.74 -4.53 0.01
N MET A 420 1.20 -5.11 1.10
CA MET A 420 0.06 -6.02 0.99
C MET A 420 -1.02 -5.70 2.00
N THR A 421 -2.23 -6.13 1.68
CA THR A 421 -3.37 -6.10 2.59
C THR A 421 -4.23 -7.33 2.42
N SER A 422 -4.82 -7.82 3.51
CA SER A 422 -5.87 -8.84 3.48
C SER A 422 -7.28 -8.26 3.51
N ARG A 423 -7.40 -6.93 3.44
CA ARG A 423 -8.67 -6.20 3.45
C ARG A 423 -8.77 -5.32 2.21
N VAL A 424 -9.87 -5.43 1.49
CA VAL A 424 -10.16 -4.52 0.38
C VAL A 424 -10.61 -3.16 0.91
N GLY A 425 -10.34 -2.09 0.16
CA GLY A 425 -10.77 -0.74 0.52
C GLY A 425 -9.69 0.32 0.40
N TYR A 426 -9.71 1.28 1.31
CA TYR A 426 -8.84 2.47 1.30
C TYR A 426 -7.57 2.24 2.13
N HIS A 427 -6.41 2.44 1.53
CA HIS A 427 -5.09 2.27 2.12
C HIS A 427 -4.17 3.43 1.70
N ASP A 428 -3.93 4.38 2.61
CA ASP A 428 -3.00 5.52 2.43
C ASP A 428 -3.22 6.35 1.14
N GLY A 429 -4.47 6.51 0.72
CA GLY A 429 -4.83 7.23 -0.51
C GLY A 429 -5.19 6.30 -1.68
N ASP A 430 -4.76 5.05 -1.65
CA ASP A 430 -5.07 4.07 -2.68
C ASP A 430 -6.35 3.28 -2.35
N ILE A 431 -7.04 2.81 -3.38
CA ILE A 431 -8.18 1.89 -3.27
C ILE A 431 -7.76 0.52 -3.79
N VAL A 432 -7.88 -0.50 -2.95
CA VAL A 432 -7.44 -1.87 -3.25
C VAL A 432 -8.63 -2.83 -3.26
N TRP A 433 -8.69 -3.71 -4.27
CA TRP A 433 -9.62 -4.85 -4.28
C TRP A 433 -8.88 -6.14 -4.65
N HIS A 434 -9.56 -7.29 -4.67
CA HIS A 434 -8.91 -8.60 -4.71
C HIS A 434 -8.00 -8.85 -5.94
N ASP A 435 -8.27 -8.22 -7.07
CA ASP A 435 -7.54 -8.40 -8.34
C ASP A 435 -7.05 -7.08 -8.97
N GLY A 436 -7.05 -5.97 -8.20
CA GLY A 436 -6.57 -4.68 -8.68
C GLY A 436 -6.49 -3.60 -7.62
N HIS A 437 -5.98 -2.45 -8.02
CA HIS A 437 -5.93 -1.24 -7.22
C HIS A 437 -5.98 0.02 -8.09
N ILE A 438 -6.31 1.15 -7.46
CA ILE A 438 -6.21 2.50 -8.04
C ILE A 438 -5.42 3.35 -7.04
N GLY A 439 -4.40 4.07 -7.53
CA GLY A 439 -3.56 4.95 -6.71
C GLY A 439 -2.12 4.97 -7.18
N THR A 440 -1.23 5.46 -6.33
CA THR A 440 0.20 5.66 -6.62
C THR A 440 1.07 4.50 -6.19
N ASP A 441 0.69 3.78 -5.15
CA ASP A 441 1.43 2.64 -4.60
C ASP A 441 0.92 1.31 -5.18
N SER A 442 1.83 0.37 -5.39
CA SER A 442 1.44 -0.97 -5.84
C SER A 442 1.09 -1.86 -4.64
N TRP A 443 -0.16 -1.83 -4.22
CA TRP A 443 -0.68 -2.75 -3.24
C TRP A 443 -1.04 -4.10 -3.86
N THR A 444 -0.76 -5.18 -3.12
CA THR A 444 -1.20 -6.53 -3.49
C THR A 444 -2.21 -7.03 -2.45
N TYR A 445 -3.41 -7.41 -2.92
CA TYR A 445 -4.35 -8.12 -2.06
C TYR A 445 -3.87 -9.55 -1.84
N VAL A 446 -3.81 -9.98 -0.58
CA VAL A 446 -3.43 -11.34 -0.18
C VAL A 446 -4.57 -11.94 0.63
N PRO A 447 -5.26 -12.98 0.10
CA PRO A 447 -6.41 -13.56 0.79
C PRO A 447 -6.00 -14.16 2.14
N PRO A 448 -6.87 -14.13 3.16
CA PRO A 448 -6.60 -14.75 4.45
C PRO A 448 -6.45 -16.26 4.31
N VAL A 449 -5.44 -16.86 4.96
CA VAL A 449 -5.11 -18.28 4.81
C VAL A 449 -6.10 -19.20 5.54
N ASN A 450 -6.65 -18.73 6.66
CA ASN A 450 -7.47 -19.53 7.57
C ASN A 450 -8.91 -19.01 7.74
N ASP A 451 -9.35 -18.12 6.84
CA ASP A 451 -10.68 -17.52 6.87
C ASP A 451 -11.34 -17.58 5.48
N ILE A 452 -12.61 -17.20 5.41
CA ILE A 452 -13.35 -17.13 4.15
C ILE A 452 -12.88 -15.90 3.38
N ASP A 453 -12.43 -16.08 2.16
CA ASP A 453 -12.08 -14.98 1.26
C ASP A 453 -13.36 -14.33 0.70
N VAL A 454 -14.00 -13.51 1.54
CA VAL A 454 -15.21 -12.75 1.15
C VAL A 454 -14.87 -11.67 0.12
N ALA A 455 -13.67 -11.11 0.19
CA ALA A 455 -13.24 -10.02 -0.69
C ALA A 455 -13.16 -10.43 -2.17
N SER A 456 -12.98 -11.72 -2.46
CA SER A 456 -13.01 -12.26 -3.84
C SER A 456 -14.37 -12.11 -4.55
N MET A 457 -15.43 -11.81 -3.80
CA MET A 457 -16.76 -11.49 -4.37
C MET A 457 -16.79 -10.11 -5.02
N LEU A 458 -15.86 -9.22 -4.64
CA LEU A 458 -15.81 -7.85 -5.14
C LEU A 458 -15.13 -7.79 -6.50
N LYS A 459 -15.79 -7.16 -7.48
CA LYS A 459 -15.26 -6.94 -8.83
C LYS A 459 -15.46 -5.50 -9.23
N VAL A 460 -14.38 -4.80 -9.54
CA VAL A 460 -14.40 -3.43 -10.06
C VAL A 460 -13.97 -3.48 -11.52
N THR A 461 -14.92 -3.20 -12.43
CA THR A 461 -14.67 -3.28 -13.86
C THR A 461 -14.40 -1.89 -14.42
N GLN A 462 -13.32 -1.76 -15.19
CA GLN A 462 -13.06 -0.55 -15.97
C GLN A 462 -13.83 -0.60 -17.28
N SER A 463 -14.78 0.32 -17.45
CA SER A 463 -15.61 0.44 -18.66
C SER A 463 -16.00 1.91 -18.84
N PRO A 464 -16.15 2.40 -20.08
CA PRO A 464 -16.66 3.75 -20.33
C PRO A 464 -18.07 3.91 -19.76
N VAL A 465 -18.31 4.95 -18.98
CA VAL A 465 -19.61 5.20 -18.35
C VAL A 465 -19.97 6.69 -18.40
N ASN A 466 -21.26 6.99 -18.39
CA ASN A 466 -21.75 8.34 -18.14
C ASN A 466 -22.21 8.43 -16.68
N ALA A 467 -21.30 8.85 -15.80
CA ALA A 467 -21.54 8.91 -14.35
C ALA A 467 -22.76 9.76 -13.98
N ALA A 468 -22.97 10.89 -14.65
CA ALA A 468 -24.14 11.74 -14.43
C ALA A 468 -25.46 11.00 -14.73
N SER A 469 -25.50 10.23 -15.81
CA SER A 469 -26.68 9.43 -16.17
C SER A 469 -26.94 8.30 -15.15
N VAL A 470 -25.89 7.68 -14.65
CA VAL A 470 -26.03 6.64 -13.59
C VAL A 470 -26.62 7.25 -12.32
N VAL A 471 -26.05 8.35 -11.82
CA VAL A 471 -26.56 9.00 -10.60
C VAL A 471 -28.00 9.49 -10.79
N HIS A 472 -28.32 10.06 -11.93
CA HIS A 472 -29.72 10.47 -12.26
C HIS A 472 -30.66 9.26 -12.21
N GLY A 473 -30.30 8.14 -12.86
CA GLY A 473 -31.09 6.92 -12.82
C GLY A 473 -31.28 6.37 -11.41
N LEU A 474 -30.22 6.40 -10.58
CA LEU A 474 -30.30 5.97 -9.18
C LEU A 474 -31.25 6.87 -8.38
N LEU A 475 -31.26 8.18 -8.61
CA LEU A 475 -32.17 9.13 -7.94
C LEU A 475 -33.64 8.87 -8.27
N GLU A 476 -33.95 8.30 -9.44
CA GLU A 476 -35.31 7.95 -9.85
C GLU A 476 -35.80 6.60 -9.27
N MET A 477 -34.96 5.85 -8.56
CA MET A 477 -35.34 4.55 -8.02
C MET A 477 -36.40 4.63 -6.92
N HIS A 478 -36.39 5.73 -6.14
CA HIS A 478 -37.35 5.96 -5.04
C HIS A 478 -37.47 7.48 -4.76
N ASP A 479 -38.34 7.84 -3.79
CA ASP A 479 -38.51 9.24 -3.36
C ASP A 479 -37.15 9.89 -3.00
N SER A 480 -37.03 11.20 -3.23
CA SER A 480 -35.85 11.99 -2.93
C SER A 480 -35.41 11.89 -1.47
N SER A 481 -36.37 11.81 -0.52
CA SER A 481 -36.11 11.64 0.92
C SER A 481 -35.49 10.29 1.29
N ILE A 482 -35.47 9.32 0.36
CA ILE A 482 -34.78 8.04 0.48
C ILE A 482 -33.47 8.05 -0.32
N MET A 483 -33.51 8.46 -1.60
CA MET A 483 -32.35 8.30 -2.48
C MET A 483 -31.25 9.30 -2.20
N THR A 484 -31.57 10.56 -1.87
CA THR A 484 -30.51 11.53 -1.62
C THR A 484 -29.68 11.20 -0.36
N PRO A 485 -30.27 10.84 0.82
CA PRO A 485 -29.48 10.41 1.96
C PRO A 485 -28.80 9.07 1.74
N PHE A 486 -29.34 8.16 0.94
CA PHE A 486 -28.69 6.90 0.63
C PHE A 486 -27.43 7.11 -0.21
N LEU A 487 -27.50 7.88 -1.29
CA LEU A 487 -26.33 8.18 -2.13
C LEU A 487 -25.30 9.04 -1.39
N ALA A 488 -25.74 9.96 -0.54
CA ALA A 488 -24.87 10.73 0.35
C ALA A 488 -24.10 9.84 1.31
N TRP A 489 -24.73 8.80 1.86
CA TRP A 489 -24.06 7.83 2.69
C TRP A 489 -23.03 7.00 1.91
N LEU A 490 -23.41 6.51 0.71
CA LEU A 490 -22.54 5.70 -0.14
C LEU A 490 -21.29 6.46 -0.59
N SER A 491 -21.42 7.75 -0.91
CA SER A 491 -20.29 8.56 -1.40
C SER A 491 -19.14 8.67 -0.40
N LEU A 492 -19.36 8.46 0.89
CA LEU A 492 -18.33 8.52 1.92
C LEU A 492 -17.74 7.15 2.27
N THR A 493 -18.33 6.05 1.78
CA THR A 493 -17.88 4.70 2.15
C THR A 493 -16.46 4.41 1.73
N SER A 494 -16.07 4.84 0.52
CA SER A 494 -14.73 4.64 -0.05
C SER A 494 -13.59 5.29 0.77
N ILE A 495 -13.91 6.27 1.62
CA ILE A 495 -12.95 6.94 2.51
C ILE A 495 -13.28 6.70 3.99
N ARG A 496 -13.99 5.62 4.32
CA ARG A 496 -14.39 5.26 5.71
C ARG A 496 -13.23 5.33 6.72
N PRO A 497 -12.00 4.88 6.44
CA PRO A 497 -10.90 4.93 7.40
C PRO A 497 -10.55 6.34 7.91
N LEU A 498 -10.94 7.39 7.19
CA LEU A 498 -10.69 8.78 7.58
C LEU A 498 -11.69 9.32 8.62
N PHE A 499 -12.75 8.55 8.95
CA PHE A 499 -13.77 8.95 9.92
C PHE A 499 -13.59 8.25 11.25
N LYS A 500 -13.65 9.00 12.34
CA LYS A 500 -13.70 8.45 13.72
C LYS A 500 -15.04 7.77 14.03
N GLN A 501 -16.13 8.25 13.44
CA GLN A 501 -17.47 7.72 13.59
C GLN A 501 -18.09 7.57 12.21
N PHE A 502 -18.78 6.45 11.96
CA PHE A 502 -19.42 6.17 10.67
C PHE A 502 -20.75 5.47 10.91
N PRO A 503 -21.89 6.10 10.61
CA PRO A 503 -23.20 5.50 10.86
C PRO A 503 -23.44 4.31 9.93
N SER A 504 -24.04 3.25 10.44
CA SER A 504 -24.56 2.16 9.60
C SER A 504 -25.78 2.62 8.84
N LEU A 505 -26.07 2.02 7.68
CA LEU A 505 -27.25 2.30 6.89
C LEU A 505 -28.28 1.19 7.07
N VAL A 506 -29.48 1.56 7.48
CA VAL A 506 -30.58 0.62 7.68
C VAL A 506 -31.72 0.93 6.74
N VAL A 507 -32.05 -0.05 5.89
CA VAL A 507 -33.10 0.04 4.88
C VAL A 507 -34.25 -0.89 5.26
N SER A 508 -35.37 -0.33 5.75
CA SER A 508 -36.53 -1.09 6.18
C SER A 508 -37.76 -0.83 5.30
N GLY A 509 -38.73 -1.71 5.40
CA GLY A 509 -40.03 -1.56 4.70
C GLY A 509 -40.72 -2.87 4.47
N ALA A 510 -42.01 -2.84 4.20
CA ALA A 510 -42.83 -4.03 3.94
C ALA A 510 -42.34 -4.82 2.73
N SER A 511 -42.78 -6.07 2.61
CA SER A 511 -42.48 -6.90 1.43
C SER A 511 -42.98 -6.20 0.13
N GLY A 512 -42.14 -6.26 -0.90
CA GLY A 512 -42.43 -5.66 -2.22
C GLY A 512 -42.22 -4.14 -2.33
N THR A 513 -41.57 -3.49 -1.34
CA THR A 513 -41.19 -2.06 -1.42
C THR A 513 -39.94 -1.81 -2.26
N GLY A 514 -39.23 -2.85 -2.72
CA GLY A 514 -38.05 -2.71 -3.58
C GLY A 514 -36.71 -2.61 -2.84
N LYS A 515 -36.65 -2.91 -1.53
CA LYS A 515 -35.43 -2.83 -0.69
C LYS A 515 -34.22 -3.50 -1.34
N THR A 516 -34.34 -4.80 -1.63
CA THR A 516 -33.24 -5.60 -2.19
C THR A 516 -32.76 -5.01 -3.51
N THR A 517 -33.66 -4.70 -4.45
CA THR A 517 -33.29 -4.11 -5.75
C THR A 517 -32.59 -2.75 -5.59
N LEU A 518 -33.07 -1.90 -4.68
CA LEU A 518 -32.49 -0.61 -4.41
C LEU A 518 -31.05 -0.74 -3.84
N VAL A 519 -30.87 -1.56 -2.82
CA VAL A 519 -29.55 -1.78 -2.23
C VAL A 519 -28.59 -2.44 -3.24
N GLU A 520 -29.05 -3.43 -3.98
CA GLU A 520 -28.25 -4.08 -5.03
C GLU A 520 -27.72 -3.10 -6.06
N LYS A 521 -28.60 -2.35 -6.70
CA LYS A 521 -28.24 -1.42 -7.78
C LYS A 521 -27.31 -0.30 -7.32
N THR A 522 -27.55 0.23 -6.11
CA THR A 522 -26.71 1.30 -5.56
C THR A 522 -25.33 0.79 -5.16
N LEU A 523 -25.23 -0.41 -4.55
CA LEU A 523 -23.94 -1.02 -4.23
C LEU A 523 -23.17 -1.43 -5.50
N GLU A 524 -23.86 -1.99 -6.52
CA GLU A 524 -23.22 -2.30 -7.80
C GLU A 524 -22.67 -1.05 -8.47
N ALA A 525 -23.37 0.08 -8.40
CA ALA A 525 -22.88 1.34 -8.96
C ALA A 525 -21.58 1.79 -8.26
N PHE A 526 -21.57 1.93 -6.93
CA PHE A 526 -20.46 2.52 -6.19
C PHE A 526 -19.30 1.55 -5.92
N CYS A 527 -19.55 0.25 -5.92
CA CYS A 527 -18.57 -0.78 -5.55
C CYS A 527 -18.23 -1.76 -6.67
N GLY A 528 -18.95 -1.69 -7.82
CA GLY A 528 -18.81 -2.63 -8.94
C GLY A 528 -19.49 -3.97 -8.71
N SER A 529 -19.45 -4.52 -7.51
CA SER A 529 -20.19 -5.70 -7.06
C SER A 529 -20.50 -5.61 -5.56
N ARG A 530 -20.94 -6.69 -4.95
CA ARG A 530 -21.49 -6.67 -3.60
C ARG A 530 -20.77 -7.65 -2.67
N LEU A 531 -20.50 -7.19 -1.46
CA LEU A 531 -20.13 -8.04 -0.33
C LEU A 531 -21.41 -8.29 0.49
N ASN A 532 -22.18 -9.33 0.20
CA ASN A 532 -23.48 -9.53 0.82
C ASN A 532 -23.69 -10.93 1.41
N ALA A 533 -24.47 -10.99 2.46
CA ALA A 533 -24.93 -12.21 3.09
C ALA A 533 -26.40 -12.11 3.48
N THR A 534 -27.13 -13.23 3.37
CA THR A 534 -28.48 -13.36 3.89
C THR A 534 -28.41 -13.86 5.32
N LEU A 535 -28.88 -13.07 6.29
CA LEU A 535 -28.67 -13.31 7.71
C LEU A 535 -29.28 -14.63 8.20
N THR A 536 -30.38 -15.08 7.58
CA THR A 536 -31.03 -16.35 7.92
C THR A 536 -30.14 -17.58 7.72
N ASN A 537 -29.18 -17.51 6.79
CA ASN A 537 -28.27 -18.61 6.43
C ASN A 537 -26.81 -18.38 6.89
N THR A 538 -26.54 -17.25 7.56
CA THR A 538 -25.18 -16.83 7.92
C THR A 538 -24.87 -17.26 9.36
N THR A 539 -23.62 -17.71 9.61
CA THR A 539 -23.13 -18.02 10.97
C THR A 539 -22.50 -16.79 11.60
N ALA A 540 -22.38 -16.78 12.94
CA ALA A 540 -21.67 -15.72 13.65
C ALA A 540 -20.21 -15.54 13.17
N HIS A 541 -19.53 -16.65 12.82
CA HIS A 541 -18.17 -16.59 12.25
C HIS A 541 -18.17 -15.90 10.86
N ALA A 542 -19.08 -16.27 9.98
CA ALA A 542 -19.18 -15.63 8.67
C ALA A 542 -19.50 -14.13 8.78
N VAL A 543 -20.35 -13.72 9.74
CA VAL A 543 -20.57 -12.28 10.02
C VAL A 543 -19.22 -11.58 10.32
N ALA A 544 -18.38 -12.17 11.18
CA ALA A 544 -17.07 -11.60 11.51
C ALA A 544 -16.13 -11.54 10.29
N SER A 545 -16.13 -12.58 9.42
CA SER A 545 -15.34 -12.60 8.19
C SER A 545 -15.76 -11.48 7.22
N PHE A 546 -17.06 -11.20 7.08
CA PHE A 546 -17.54 -10.06 6.28
C PHE A 546 -17.03 -8.72 6.81
N PHE A 547 -17.06 -8.50 8.14
CA PHE A 547 -16.50 -7.28 8.74
C PHE A 547 -14.99 -7.16 8.57
N GLY A 548 -14.27 -8.27 8.58
CA GLY A 548 -12.82 -8.33 8.35
C GLY A 548 -12.40 -8.13 6.89
N ALA A 549 -13.31 -8.33 5.93
CA ALA A 549 -12.96 -8.36 4.51
C ALA A 549 -12.68 -6.99 3.90
N SER A 550 -13.28 -5.92 4.44
CA SER A 550 -13.19 -4.57 3.88
C SER A 550 -13.02 -3.50 4.96
N ASN A 551 -12.50 -2.34 4.56
CA ASN A 551 -12.51 -1.12 5.37
C ASN A 551 -13.22 0.06 4.68
N ALA A 552 -13.63 -0.10 3.42
CA ALA A 552 -14.25 0.96 2.62
C ALA A 552 -15.42 0.47 1.75
N PHE A 553 -15.36 -0.76 1.24
CA PHE A 553 -16.49 -1.33 0.50
C PHE A 553 -17.54 -1.84 1.47
N PRO A 554 -18.81 -1.37 1.36
CA PRO A 554 -19.87 -1.76 2.27
C PRO A 554 -20.15 -3.26 2.28
N VAL A 555 -20.34 -3.81 3.48
CA VAL A 555 -20.89 -5.15 3.64
C VAL A 555 -22.39 -5.04 3.86
N TRP A 556 -23.15 -5.89 3.17
CA TRP A 556 -24.60 -5.86 3.23
C TRP A 556 -25.17 -7.14 3.81
N PHE A 557 -25.98 -6.99 4.90
CA PHE A 557 -26.74 -8.07 5.53
C PHE A 557 -28.22 -7.91 5.20
N ASP A 558 -28.75 -8.80 4.35
CA ASP A 558 -30.18 -8.83 4.01
C ASP A 558 -30.97 -9.76 4.95
N GLU A 559 -32.29 -9.62 4.93
CA GLU A 559 -33.23 -10.38 5.77
C GLU A 559 -32.98 -10.21 7.28
N TYR A 560 -32.66 -8.98 7.70
CA TYR A 560 -32.64 -8.65 9.13
C TYR A 560 -34.08 -8.65 9.65
N ARG A 561 -34.47 -9.73 10.32
CA ARG A 561 -35.84 -9.92 10.82
C ARG A 561 -35.85 -10.77 12.06
N PHE A 562 -37.00 -10.72 12.78
CA PHE A 562 -37.29 -11.65 13.83
C PHE A 562 -37.34 -13.08 13.27
N GLY A 563 -36.55 -13.99 13.80
CA GLY A 563 -36.44 -15.37 13.26
C GLY A 563 -35.18 -15.62 12.44
N ALA A 564 -34.36 -14.61 12.21
CA ALA A 564 -32.97 -14.82 11.80
C ALA A 564 -32.20 -15.65 12.83
N ARG A 565 -31.14 -16.31 12.40
CA ARG A 565 -30.30 -17.11 13.29
C ARG A 565 -29.77 -16.25 14.46
N GLN A 566 -30.15 -16.62 15.70
CA GLN A 566 -29.96 -15.75 16.87
C GLN A 566 -28.48 -15.44 17.15
N ASP A 567 -27.59 -16.44 16.96
CA ASP A 567 -26.14 -16.28 17.15
C ASP A 567 -25.54 -15.28 16.13
N ALA A 568 -25.95 -15.35 14.87
CA ALA A 568 -25.50 -14.42 13.83
C ALA A 568 -26.06 -13.00 14.06
N LYS A 569 -27.32 -12.89 14.45
CA LYS A 569 -27.95 -11.60 14.77
C LYS A 569 -27.27 -10.91 15.95
N GLN A 570 -27.04 -11.62 17.04
CA GLN A 570 -26.33 -11.07 18.20
C GLN A 570 -24.90 -10.63 17.87
N GLN A 571 -24.20 -11.44 17.04
CA GLN A 571 -22.88 -11.06 16.56
C GLN A 571 -22.94 -9.80 15.68
N LEU A 572 -23.91 -9.69 14.79
CA LEU A 572 -24.11 -8.51 13.93
C LEU A 572 -24.42 -7.28 14.76
N ASP A 573 -25.36 -7.36 15.71
CA ASP A 573 -25.75 -6.24 16.58
C ASP A 573 -24.54 -5.71 17.39
N GLN A 574 -23.68 -6.62 17.90
CA GLN A 574 -22.45 -6.21 18.58
C GLN A 574 -21.48 -5.53 17.60
N MET A 575 -21.27 -6.09 16.43
CA MET A 575 -20.32 -5.54 15.46
C MET A 575 -20.81 -4.23 14.83
N LEU A 576 -22.11 -4.00 14.71
CA LEU A 576 -22.67 -2.70 14.32
C LEU A 576 -22.34 -1.60 15.33
N ARG A 577 -22.39 -1.91 16.65
CA ARG A 577 -21.94 -0.96 17.70
C ARG A 577 -20.47 -0.61 17.56
N ASP A 578 -19.64 -1.63 17.31
CA ASP A 578 -18.19 -1.47 17.16
C ASP A 578 -17.82 -0.75 15.86
N ALA A 579 -18.55 -1.01 14.75
CA ALA A 579 -18.33 -0.39 13.45
C ALA A 579 -18.53 1.14 13.45
N TYR A 580 -19.44 1.63 14.27
CA TYR A 580 -19.70 3.07 14.40
C TYR A 580 -18.45 3.85 14.80
N THR A 581 -17.64 3.29 15.73
CA THR A 581 -16.40 3.91 16.23
C THR A 581 -15.14 3.28 15.67
N GLY A 582 -15.24 2.24 14.84
CA GLY A 582 -14.10 1.51 14.30
C GLY A 582 -13.30 0.75 15.35
N GLN A 583 -13.92 0.34 16.45
CA GLN A 583 -13.24 -0.41 17.51
C GLN A 583 -12.82 -1.80 17.03
N LYS A 584 -11.62 -2.23 17.44
CA LYS A 584 -11.14 -3.57 17.16
C LYS A 584 -11.74 -4.56 18.18
N SER A 585 -12.52 -5.51 17.68
CA SER A 585 -13.01 -6.62 18.49
C SER A 585 -11.90 -7.67 18.67
N GLN A 586 -11.64 -8.10 19.91
CA GLN A 586 -10.60 -9.09 20.22
C GLN A 586 -11.25 -10.43 20.58
N LYS A 587 -10.89 -11.50 19.87
CA LYS A 587 -11.29 -12.87 20.22
C LYS A 587 -10.07 -13.76 20.40
N GLY A 588 -10.10 -14.66 21.40
CA GLY A 588 -9.05 -15.66 21.58
C GLY A 588 -8.98 -16.59 20.37
N GLY A 589 -7.80 -16.78 19.78
CA GLY A 589 -7.57 -17.66 18.65
C GLY A 589 -7.76 -19.13 19.01
N ALA A 590 -8.32 -19.93 18.10
CA ALA A 590 -8.66 -21.35 18.30
C ALA A 590 -7.47 -22.30 18.04
N PHE A 591 -6.28 -21.86 17.69
CA PHE A 591 -5.14 -22.72 17.30
C PHE A 591 -3.93 -22.57 18.22
N GLU A 592 -3.27 -23.66 18.44
CA GLU A 592 -2.05 -24.10 19.15
C GLU A 592 -1.27 -23.08 20.02
N ASN A 593 -1.46 -21.79 19.84
CA ASN A 593 -0.99 -20.72 20.73
C ASN A 593 -2.17 -19.83 21.15
N ARG A 594 -2.88 -20.23 22.19
CA ARG A 594 -3.96 -19.45 22.87
C ARG A 594 -3.54 -18.04 23.36
N GLN A 595 -2.32 -17.63 23.09
CA GLN A 595 -1.74 -16.33 23.48
C GLN A 595 -1.82 -15.23 22.38
N ARG A 596 -2.20 -15.54 21.14
CA ARG A 596 -2.46 -14.52 20.12
C ARG A 596 -3.95 -14.17 20.09
N LEU A 597 -4.27 -12.96 20.51
CA LEU A 597 -5.59 -12.37 20.31
C LEU A 597 -5.74 -12.07 18.80
N MET A 598 -6.72 -12.70 18.16
CA MET A 598 -7.13 -12.28 16.81
C MET A 598 -7.95 -10.99 16.95
N ALA A 599 -7.43 -9.89 16.47
CA ALA A 599 -8.15 -8.63 16.42
C ALA A 599 -8.92 -8.57 15.09
N TYR A 600 -10.25 -8.63 15.17
CA TYR A 600 -11.11 -8.32 14.03
C TYR A 600 -11.34 -6.81 14.00
N SER A 601 -10.98 -6.17 12.90
CA SER A 601 -11.28 -4.76 12.69
C SER A 601 -12.76 -4.63 12.34
N SER A 602 -13.46 -3.70 12.99
CA SER A 602 -14.89 -3.45 12.75
C SER A 602 -15.13 -2.14 12.00
N ASP A 603 -14.10 -1.57 11.36
CA ASP A 603 -14.14 -0.30 10.67
C ASP A 603 -14.66 -0.39 9.22
N VAL A 604 -15.67 -1.19 8.97
CA VAL A 604 -16.30 -1.37 7.68
C VAL A 604 -17.64 -0.61 7.61
N PRO A 605 -18.00 0.02 6.48
CA PRO A 605 -19.36 0.50 6.25
C PRO A 605 -20.34 -0.67 6.19
N VAL A 606 -21.48 -0.55 6.87
CA VAL A 606 -22.46 -1.63 6.94
C VAL A 606 -23.82 -1.18 6.46
N VAL A 607 -24.43 -1.98 5.58
CA VAL A 607 -25.82 -1.89 5.17
C VAL A 607 -26.61 -3.06 5.76
N VAL A 608 -27.74 -2.77 6.37
CA VAL A 608 -28.66 -3.79 6.87
C VAL A 608 -30.02 -3.56 6.20
N SER A 609 -30.64 -4.61 5.64
CA SER A 609 -31.98 -4.50 5.08
C SER A 609 -32.91 -5.56 5.65
N GLY A 610 -34.20 -5.19 5.84
CA GLY A 610 -35.18 -6.10 6.41
C GLY A 610 -36.62 -5.57 6.38
N GLU A 611 -37.57 -6.41 6.80
CA GLU A 611 -38.98 -6.02 6.88
C GLU A 611 -39.27 -5.19 8.12
N ASP A 612 -38.56 -5.47 9.22
CA ASP A 612 -38.73 -4.81 10.51
C ASP A 612 -37.73 -3.66 10.70
N SER A 613 -38.21 -2.55 11.26
CA SER A 613 -37.36 -1.43 11.64
C SER A 613 -36.70 -1.63 13.04
N VAL A 614 -36.82 -2.81 13.66
CA VAL A 614 -36.42 -3.05 15.05
C VAL A 614 -34.94 -3.35 15.11
N ILE A 615 -34.17 -2.27 15.08
CA ILE A 615 -32.83 -2.21 15.63
C ILE A 615 -33.00 -1.81 17.11
N GLU A 616 -32.20 -2.42 17.99
CA GLU A 616 -32.11 -1.97 19.38
C GLU A 616 -31.93 -0.44 19.44
N THR A 617 -32.57 0.22 20.38
CA THR A 617 -32.49 1.68 20.57
C THR A 617 -31.05 2.18 20.58
N SER A 618 -30.12 1.39 21.12
CA SER A 618 -28.71 1.68 21.16
C SER A 618 -28.04 1.73 19.76
N LEU A 619 -28.64 1.09 18.76
CA LEU A 619 -28.15 1.09 17.35
C LEU A 619 -28.82 2.17 16.51
N THR A 620 -30.05 2.59 16.90
CA THR A 620 -30.80 3.63 16.18
C THR A 620 -29.99 4.92 16.08
N ASP A 621 -29.41 5.39 17.17
CA ASP A 621 -28.57 6.58 17.20
C ASP A 621 -27.25 6.47 16.41
N ARG A 622 -26.84 5.24 16.12
CA ARG A 622 -25.61 4.91 15.37
C ARG A 622 -25.87 4.61 13.89
N SER A 623 -27.10 4.83 13.44
CA SER A 623 -27.54 4.43 12.11
C SER A 623 -28.26 5.56 11.39
N VAL A 624 -28.21 5.53 10.06
CA VAL A 624 -29.11 6.26 9.17
C VAL A 624 -30.25 5.32 8.84
N LEU A 625 -31.48 5.71 9.19
CA LEU A 625 -32.68 4.89 9.04
C LEU A 625 -33.49 5.34 7.85
N LEU A 626 -33.63 4.46 6.85
CA LEU A 626 -34.45 4.69 5.65
C LEU A 626 -35.61 3.70 5.62
N ARG A 627 -36.85 4.20 5.61
CA ARG A 627 -38.04 3.36 5.52
C ARG A 627 -38.75 3.53 4.18
N LEU A 628 -38.67 2.47 3.36
CA LEU A 628 -39.27 2.45 2.05
C LEU A 628 -40.79 2.24 2.09
N THR A 629 -41.51 2.92 1.23
CA THR A 629 -42.96 2.77 1.04
C THR A 629 -43.26 2.26 -0.38
N LYS A 630 -44.42 1.63 -0.58
CA LYS A 630 -44.79 1.14 -1.91
C LYS A 630 -45.08 2.29 -2.86
N GLY A 631 -45.54 3.43 -2.35
CA GLY A 631 -45.96 4.61 -3.16
C GLY A 631 -44.76 5.40 -3.72
N GLY A 632 -43.62 5.38 -3.04
CA GLY A 632 -42.40 6.09 -3.47
C GLY A 632 -41.51 5.33 -4.44
N LYS A 633 -41.89 4.13 -4.84
CA LYS A 633 -41.10 3.24 -5.69
C LYS A 633 -41.11 3.72 -7.16
N GLY A 634 -39.91 3.84 -7.77
CA GLY A 634 -39.76 4.13 -9.20
C GLY A 634 -40.22 2.98 -10.11
N ASN A 635 -40.23 3.24 -11.40
CA ASN A 635 -40.60 2.23 -12.40
C ASN A 635 -39.51 1.14 -12.47
N LEU A 636 -39.91 -0.14 -12.35
CA LEU A 636 -39.01 -1.27 -12.34
C LEU A 636 -38.20 -1.39 -13.65
N ASP A 637 -38.83 -1.13 -14.81
CA ASP A 637 -38.17 -1.23 -16.13
C ASP A 637 -37.06 -0.17 -16.24
N THR A 638 -37.33 1.05 -15.76
CA THR A 638 -36.33 2.14 -15.68
C THR A 638 -35.18 1.74 -14.77
N ILE A 639 -35.48 1.21 -13.58
CA ILE A 639 -34.46 0.76 -12.62
C ILE A 639 -33.59 -0.34 -13.21
N MET A 640 -34.20 -1.31 -13.89
CA MET A 640 -33.45 -2.42 -14.50
C MET A 640 -32.60 -1.99 -15.72
N SER A 641 -32.98 -0.88 -16.37
CA SER A 641 -32.24 -0.33 -17.51
C SER A 641 -31.00 0.49 -17.12
N ILE A 642 -30.79 0.82 -15.81
CA ILE A 642 -29.62 1.56 -15.35
C ILE A 642 -28.37 0.69 -15.55
N ASN A 643 -27.51 1.11 -16.47
CA ASN A 643 -26.19 0.49 -16.63
C ASN A 643 -25.19 1.12 -15.67
N THR A 644 -24.78 0.37 -14.66
CA THR A 644 -23.83 0.80 -13.62
C THR A 644 -22.38 0.39 -13.92
N GLU A 645 -22.13 -0.37 -14.99
CA GLU A 645 -20.81 -0.87 -15.34
C GLU A 645 -19.82 0.27 -15.59
N GLY A 646 -18.65 0.21 -14.95
CA GLY A 646 -17.61 1.23 -15.03
C GLY A 646 -17.76 2.39 -14.04
N PHE A 647 -18.94 2.65 -13.49
CA PHE A 647 -19.16 3.77 -12.57
C PHE A 647 -18.30 3.65 -11.31
N ALA A 648 -18.24 2.46 -10.70
CA ALA A 648 -17.39 2.23 -9.54
C ALA A 648 -15.93 2.60 -9.82
N HIS A 649 -15.38 2.15 -10.95
CA HIS A 649 -13.99 2.44 -11.30
C HIS A 649 -13.75 3.94 -11.50
N GLU A 650 -14.64 4.65 -12.19
CA GLU A 650 -14.54 6.11 -12.40
C GLU A 650 -14.62 6.86 -11.08
N TYR A 651 -15.60 6.53 -10.23
CA TYR A 651 -15.78 7.12 -8.91
C TYR A 651 -14.57 6.88 -8.00
N LEU A 652 -14.09 5.64 -7.90
CA LEU A 652 -12.94 5.27 -7.08
C LEU A 652 -11.63 5.90 -7.59
N THR A 653 -11.51 6.10 -8.91
CA THR A 653 -10.37 6.83 -9.51
C THR A 653 -10.37 8.29 -9.09
N TRP A 654 -11.54 8.94 -9.09
CA TRP A 654 -11.67 10.30 -8.58
C TRP A 654 -11.34 10.37 -7.08
N VAL A 655 -11.84 9.42 -6.28
CA VAL A 655 -11.49 9.31 -4.85
C VAL A 655 -9.99 9.20 -4.66
N ALA A 656 -9.30 8.27 -5.33
CA ALA A 656 -7.86 8.07 -5.17
C ALA A 656 -7.01 9.27 -5.65
N SER A 657 -7.53 10.08 -6.58
CA SER A 657 -6.84 11.28 -7.09
C SER A 657 -7.04 12.54 -6.24
N SER A 658 -7.96 12.52 -5.28
CA SER A 658 -8.37 13.66 -4.49
C SER A 658 -7.76 13.65 -3.09
N ALA A 659 -7.36 14.80 -2.58
CA ALA A 659 -6.92 14.93 -1.19
C ALA A 659 -8.14 15.02 -0.27
N HIS A 660 -8.23 14.14 0.73
CA HIS A 660 -9.36 14.05 1.64
C HIS A 660 -9.01 14.45 3.07
N SER A 661 -9.76 15.41 3.61
CA SER A 661 -9.73 15.79 5.02
C SER A 661 -11.17 16.00 5.51
N PRO A 662 -11.98 14.93 5.59
CA PRO A 662 -13.41 15.08 5.85
C PRO A 662 -13.66 15.55 7.29
N THR A 663 -14.43 16.64 7.43
CA THR A 663 -14.87 17.16 8.72
C THR A 663 -16.39 17.20 8.76
N VAL A 664 -16.98 16.41 9.66
CA VAL A 664 -18.42 16.39 9.86
C VAL A 664 -18.83 17.54 10.76
N VAL A 665 -19.66 18.45 10.24
CA VAL A 665 -20.29 19.51 11.02
C VAL A 665 -21.68 19.05 11.45
N PRO A 666 -21.98 18.88 12.75
CA PRO A 666 -23.27 18.47 13.23
C PRO A 666 -24.40 19.36 12.70
N TYR A 667 -25.52 18.77 12.26
CA TYR A 667 -26.64 19.45 11.65
C TYR A 667 -27.98 19.00 12.24
N GLY A 668 -28.95 19.90 12.36
CA GLY A 668 -30.31 19.61 12.81
C GLY A 668 -30.77 20.50 13.98
N SER A 669 -32.01 20.23 14.47
CA SER A 669 -32.66 20.98 15.55
C SER A 669 -32.07 20.67 16.94
N ALA A 670 -32.38 21.51 17.94
CA ALA A 670 -31.94 21.35 19.30
C ALA A 670 -32.57 20.13 20.05
N GLY A 671 -33.62 19.53 19.49
CA GLY A 671 -34.28 18.33 20.05
C GLY A 671 -33.60 17.01 19.68
N LEU A 672 -32.57 17.04 18.81
CA LEU A 672 -31.78 15.87 18.41
C LEU A 672 -30.54 15.71 19.31
N ASN A 673 -30.19 14.48 19.66
CA ASN A 673 -28.96 14.23 20.40
C ASN A 673 -27.71 14.42 19.52
N ASP A 674 -26.52 14.40 20.12
CA ASP A 674 -25.27 14.68 19.43
C ASP A 674 -24.96 13.69 18.30
N ARG A 675 -25.27 12.41 18.47
CA ARG A 675 -25.08 11.39 17.43
C ARG A 675 -26.03 11.57 16.26
N GLN A 676 -27.28 11.88 16.54
CA GLN A 676 -28.28 12.16 15.50
C GLN A 676 -27.89 13.39 14.67
N ARG A 677 -27.45 14.47 15.34
CA ARG A 677 -26.94 15.67 14.66
C ARG A 677 -25.66 15.36 13.86
N TYR A 678 -24.78 14.52 14.40
CA TYR A 678 -23.61 14.05 13.66
C TYR A 678 -24.02 13.28 12.39
N ASN A 679 -24.95 12.33 12.48
CA ASN A 679 -25.41 11.53 11.34
C ASN A 679 -26.03 12.40 10.22
N LEU A 680 -26.81 13.43 10.59
CA LEU A 680 -27.36 14.38 9.61
C LEU A 680 -26.26 15.23 8.96
N GLY A 681 -25.27 15.68 9.75
CA GLY A 681 -24.09 16.41 9.23
C GLY A 681 -23.24 15.52 8.33
N PHE A 682 -23.10 14.24 8.66
CA PHE A 682 -22.42 13.24 7.84
C PHE A 682 -23.08 13.09 6.46
N LEU A 683 -24.39 12.96 6.41
CA LEU A 683 -25.13 12.91 5.12
C LEU A 683 -24.99 14.20 4.31
N LYS A 684 -24.97 15.36 4.98
CA LYS A 684 -24.75 16.64 4.29
C LYS A 684 -23.34 16.72 3.68
N LEU A 685 -22.33 16.24 4.39
CA LEU A 685 -20.96 16.13 3.87
C LEU A 685 -20.92 15.19 2.67
N GLY A 686 -21.54 14.01 2.78
CA GLY A 686 -21.54 13.02 1.70
C GLY A 686 -22.27 13.49 0.44
N TRP A 687 -23.33 14.26 0.60
CA TRP A 687 -24.01 14.86 -0.56
C TRP A 687 -23.09 15.85 -1.28
N GLY A 688 -22.42 16.76 -0.53
CA GLY A 688 -21.44 17.67 -1.10
C GLY A 688 -20.29 16.93 -1.79
N TYR A 689 -19.85 15.81 -1.23
CA TYR A 689 -18.81 14.98 -1.82
C TYR A 689 -19.23 14.36 -3.17
N LEU A 690 -20.49 13.95 -3.29
CA LEU A 690 -21.05 13.46 -4.54
C LEU A 690 -21.24 14.60 -5.55
N GLU A 691 -21.63 15.80 -5.09
CA GLU A 691 -21.72 16.99 -5.93
C GLU A 691 -20.35 17.39 -6.49
N ASP A 692 -19.28 17.35 -5.67
CA ASP A 692 -17.92 17.65 -6.10
C ASP A 692 -17.45 16.67 -7.19
N PHE A 693 -17.65 15.36 -6.98
CA PHE A 693 -17.33 14.35 -7.98
C PHE A 693 -18.04 14.62 -9.33
N LEU A 694 -19.33 14.88 -9.29
CA LEU A 694 -20.10 15.10 -10.52
C LEU A 694 -19.80 16.45 -11.17
N HIS A 695 -19.46 17.47 -10.38
CA HIS A 695 -19.04 18.77 -10.88
C HIS A 695 -17.70 18.69 -11.63
N ASP A 696 -16.76 17.90 -11.12
CA ASP A 696 -15.46 17.69 -11.79
C ASP A 696 -15.62 16.99 -13.14
N ILE A 697 -16.60 16.09 -13.26
CA ILE A 697 -16.92 15.43 -14.54
C ILE A 697 -17.74 16.32 -15.47
N ASN A 698 -18.74 17.03 -14.94
CA ASN A 698 -19.63 17.88 -15.70
C ASN A 698 -20.06 19.10 -14.90
N PRO A 699 -19.35 20.24 -15.03
CA PRO A 699 -19.63 21.46 -14.25
C PRO A 699 -21.03 22.07 -14.45
N GLN A 700 -21.77 21.64 -15.49
CA GLN A 700 -23.11 22.15 -15.77
C GLN A 700 -24.23 21.28 -15.17
N LEU A 701 -23.89 20.17 -14.56
CA LEU A 701 -24.86 19.27 -13.96
C LEU A 701 -25.47 19.90 -12.70
N GLN A 702 -26.81 19.99 -12.68
CA GLN A 702 -27.52 20.44 -11.47
C GLN A 702 -28.03 19.23 -10.69
N MET A 703 -27.57 19.08 -9.48
CA MET A 703 -28.02 18.05 -8.55
C MET A 703 -29.31 18.52 -7.82
N PRO A 704 -30.24 17.62 -7.50
CA PRO A 704 -31.37 17.93 -6.64
C PRO A 704 -30.87 18.32 -5.23
N LYS A 705 -31.71 19.02 -4.48
CA LYS A 705 -31.38 19.33 -3.09
C LYS A 705 -31.44 18.06 -2.23
N LEU A 706 -30.48 17.94 -1.31
CA LEU A 706 -30.48 16.89 -0.29
C LEU A 706 -31.75 16.97 0.56
N ASP A 707 -32.55 15.91 0.59
CA ASP A 707 -33.78 15.81 1.38
C ASP A 707 -33.56 14.93 2.61
N LEU A 708 -33.36 15.55 3.77
CA LEU A 708 -33.17 14.87 5.06
C LEU A 708 -34.48 14.79 5.89
N SER A 709 -35.62 15.20 5.35
CA SER A 709 -36.87 15.29 6.09
C SER A 709 -37.28 13.98 6.77
N LEU A 710 -37.18 12.85 6.06
CA LEU A 710 -37.53 11.55 6.61
C LEU A 710 -36.54 11.07 7.67
N VAL A 711 -35.21 11.25 7.45
CA VAL A 711 -34.18 10.84 8.40
C VAL A 711 -34.27 11.67 9.69
N ALA A 712 -34.50 13.00 9.57
CA ALA A 712 -34.65 13.88 10.71
C ALA A 712 -35.92 13.57 11.51
N ALA A 713 -37.07 13.33 10.84
CA ALA A 713 -38.30 12.94 11.51
C ALA A 713 -38.16 11.63 12.29
N LYS A 714 -37.51 10.65 11.70
CA LYS A 714 -37.22 9.34 12.34
C LYS A 714 -36.26 9.48 13.53
N ALA A 715 -35.24 10.32 13.41
CA ALA A 715 -34.34 10.59 14.53
C ALA A 715 -35.08 11.25 15.71
N ALA A 716 -36.00 12.16 15.43
CA ALA A 716 -36.80 12.82 16.48
C ALA A 716 -37.77 11.86 17.16
N THR A 717 -38.45 10.97 16.41
CA THR A 717 -39.40 10.01 16.98
C THR A 717 -38.72 8.87 17.72
N ALA A 718 -37.50 8.49 17.33
CA ALA A 718 -36.74 7.45 18.02
C ALA A 718 -36.29 7.87 19.44
N ALA A 719 -36.33 9.15 19.78
CA ALA A 719 -36.05 9.64 21.11
C ALA A 719 -37.29 9.45 22.07
N ASP A 720 -38.50 9.32 21.52
CA ASP A 720 -39.73 9.27 22.26
C ASP A 720 -40.46 7.91 22.19
N GLU A 721 -40.12 7.04 21.26
CA GLU A 721 -40.74 5.71 21.12
C GLU A 721 -40.19 4.71 22.17
N ASN A 722 -41.01 4.35 23.12
CA ASN A 722 -40.80 3.23 24.04
C ASN A 722 -41.78 2.10 23.73
N PRO A 723 -41.44 1.18 22.80
CA PRO A 723 -42.39 0.14 22.34
C PRO A 723 -42.90 -0.77 23.45
N ILE A 724 -42.18 -0.90 24.56
CA ILE A 724 -42.61 -1.68 25.72
C ILE A 724 -43.66 -0.92 26.47
N MET A 725 -43.44 0.37 26.74
CA MET A 725 -44.43 1.20 27.43
C MET A 725 -45.68 1.44 26.57
N ASP A 726 -45.47 1.66 25.26
CA ASP A 726 -46.62 1.77 24.31
C ASP A 726 -47.49 0.50 24.34
N ALA A 727 -46.85 -0.67 24.35
CA ALA A 727 -47.58 -1.95 24.49
C ALA A 727 -48.27 -2.13 25.84
N VAL A 728 -47.64 -1.64 26.93
CA VAL A 728 -48.25 -1.64 28.25
C VAL A 728 -49.47 -0.72 28.30
N LEU A 729 -49.37 0.50 27.78
CA LEU A 729 -50.47 1.44 27.73
C LEU A 729 -51.61 0.93 26.84
N TRP A 730 -51.27 0.41 25.62
CA TRP A 730 -52.26 -0.22 24.74
C TRP A 730 -52.99 -1.39 25.45
N ALA A 731 -52.24 -2.26 26.18
CA ALA A 731 -52.84 -3.38 26.87
C ALA A 731 -53.72 -2.95 28.02
N LEU A 732 -53.36 -1.86 28.68
CA LEU A 732 -54.18 -1.24 29.74
C LEU A 732 -55.47 -0.66 29.16
N GLU A 733 -55.39 0.15 28.08
CA GLU A 733 -56.52 0.78 27.39
C GLU A 733 -57.47 -0.23 26.73
N SER A 734 -56.92 -1.30 26.14
CA SER A 734 -57.69 -2.36 25.48
C SER A 734 -58.45 -3.27 26.48
N GLY A 735 -58.17 -3.16 27.77
CA GLY A 735 -58.78 -4.03 28.78
C GLY A 735 -58.40 -5.50 28.62
N SER A 736 -57.23 -5.80 28.04
CA SER A 736 -56.78 -7.16 27.72
C SER A 736 -56.58 -8.09 28.91
N GLY A 737 -56.67 -7.56 30.13
CA GLY A 737 -56.48 -8.28 31.40
C GLY A 737 -55.06 -8.76 31.71
N CYS A 738 -54.11 -8.45 30.77
CA CYS A 738 -52.70 -8.72 31.03
C CYS A 738 -51.98 -7.53 31.66
N VAL A 739 -52.58 -6.33 31.60
CA VAL A 739 -52.16 -5.09 32.29
C VAL A 739 -53.43 -4.48 32.93
N TRP A 740 -53.34 -4.07 34.19
CA TRP A 740 -54.46 -3.42 34.90
C TRP A 740 -53.93 -2.48 35.99
N GLN A 741 -54.75 -1.55 36.44
CA GLN A 741 -54.47 -0.74 37.63
C GLN A 741 -55.02 -1.40 38.88
N ASP A 742 -54.30 -1.37 40.01
CA ASP A 742 -54.78 -1.80 41.31
C ASP A 742 -55.48 -0.66 42.09
N ASP A 743 -56.01 -0.99 43.30
CA ASP A 743 -56.72 0.00 44.11
C ASP A 743 -55.79 1.14 44.61
N GLU A 744 -54.51 0.99 44.55
CA GLU A 744 -53.45 1.97 44.90
C GLU A 744 -53.00 2.76 43.71
N ASN A 745 -53.64 2.58 42.54
CA ASN A 745 -53.29 3.23 41.26
C ASN A 745 -51.95 2.79 40.62
N ASN A 746 -51.39 1.65 41.05
CA ASN A 746 -50.19 1.07 40.46
C ASN A 746 -50.57 0.24 39.22
N ILE A 747 -49.67 0.19 38.24
CA ILE A 747 -49.87 -0.61 37.03
C ILE A 747 -49.30 -2.02 37.27
N CYS A 748 -50.15 -3.02 37.21
CA CYS A 748 -49.84 -4.42 37.36
C CYS A 748 -49.68 -5.09 35.98
N ILE A 749 -48.52 -5.63 35.67
CA ILE A 749 -48.17 -6.21 34.37
C ILE A 749 -47.94 -7.72 34.52
N SER A 750 -48.72 -8.53 33.87
CA SER A 750 -48.43 -9.96 33.69
C SER A 750 -47.53 -10.13 32.44
N ALA A 751 -46.22 -10.19 32.62
CA ALA A 751 -45.24 -10.18 31.54
C ALA A 751 -45.45 -11.32 30.50
N ASP A 752 -45.81 -12.52 30.98
CA ASP A 752 -46.12 -13.66 30.10
C ASP A 752 -47.37 -13.39 29.23
N SER A 753 -48.43 -12.88 29.85
CA SER A 753 -49.66 -12.58 29.17
C SER A 753 -49.53 -11.40 28.19
N LEU A 754 -48.80 -10.35 28.58
CA LEU A 754 -48.54 -9.22 27.75
C LEU A 754 -47.81 -9.60 26.45
N LEU A 755 -46.76 -10.42 26.53
CA LEU A 755 -46.05 -10.92 25.36
C LEU A 755 -46.96 -11.74 24.43
N ILE A 756 -47.88 -12.53 24.98
CA ILE A 756 -48.83 -13.32 24.19
C ILE A 756 -49.84 -12.40 23.48
N GLU A 757 -50.41 -11.44 24.20
CA GLU A 757 -51.42 -10.54 23.64
C GLU A 757 -50.85 -9.59 22.57
N VAL A 758 -49.64 -9.05 22.81
CA VAL A 758 -48.94 -8.20 21.81
C VAL A 758 -48.64 -8.99 20.56
N ARG A 759 -48.20 -10.26 20.68
CA ARG A 759 -47.97 -11.12 19.52
C ARG A 759 -49.24 -11.45 18.72
N LYS A 760 -50.35 -11.68 19.42
CA LYS A 760 -51.65 -11.92 18.76
C LYS A 760 -52.17 -10.68 18.06
N ALA A 761 -52.01 -9.51 18.66
CA ALA A 761 -52.47 -8.25 18.07
C ALA A 761 -51.62 -7.83 16.84
N GLY A 762 -50.35 -8.17 16.82
CA GLY A 762 -49.44 -7.81 15.71
C GLY A 762 -49.18 -6.31 15.56
N THR A 763 -49.60 -5.52 16.57
CA THR A 763 -49.55 -4.04 16.54
C THR A 763 -48.19 -3.49 16.98
N PHE A 764 -47.48 -4.21 17.84
CA PHE A 764 -46.22 -3.80 18.41
C PHE A 764 -45.13 -4.85 18.16
N THR A 765 -43.94 -4.40 17.92
CA THR A 765 -42.75 -5.26 17.89
C THR A 765 -41.90 -4.93 19.10
N LEU A 766 -41.98 -5.77 20.13
CA LEU A 766 -41.22 -5.54 21.35
C LEU A 766 -39.73 -5.88 21.14
N PRO A 767 -38.81 -5.06 21.71
CA PRO A 767 -37.35 -5.33 21.64
C PRO A 767 -36.93 -6.54 22.47
N VAL A 768 -37.88 -7.13 23.23
CA VAL A 768 -37.67 -8.30 24.08
C VAL A 768 -38.48 -9.49 23.57
N THR A 769 -37.86 -10.66 23.49
CA THR A 769 -38.45 -11.85 22.87
C THR A 769 -38.99 -12.89 23.88
N ASN A 770 -38.68 -12.70 25.14
CA ASN A 770 -39.08 -13.65 26.19
C ASN A 770 -39.47 -12.91 27.49
N THR A 771 -40.21 -13.60 28.31
CA THR A 771 -40.72 -13.09 29.60
C THR A 771 -39.62 -12.60 30.53
N ARG A 772 -38.46 -13.25 30.53
CA ARG A 772 -37.35 -12.87 31.42
C ARG A 772 -36.76 -11.52 30.94
N GLY A 773 -36.51 -11.35 29.64
CA GLY A 773 -36.01 -10.08 29.10
C GLY A 773 -36.98 -8.92 29.30
N LEU A 774 -38.32 -9.18 29.21
CA LEU A 774 -39.33 -8.17 29.52
C LEU A 774 -39.35 -7.78 31.01
N LYS A 775 -39.20 -8.75 31.89
CA LYS A 775 -39.09 -8.51 33.32
C LYS A 775 -37.85 -7.73 33.69
N ASP A 776 -36.68 -8.19 33.20
CA ASP A 776 -35.41 -7.53 33.47
C ASP A 776 -35.45 -6.07 32.96
N TYR A 777 -36.01 -5.82 31.78
CA TYR A 777 -36.16 -4.47 31.25
C TYR A 777 -37.07 -3.57 32.13
N LEU A 778 -38.26 -4.07 32.56
CA LEU A 778 -39.21 -3.28 33.35
C LEU A 778 -38.64 -3.01 34.76
N ILE A 779 -37.84 -3.94 35.30
CA ILE A 779 -37.18 -3.76 36.61
C ILE A 779 -36.03 -2.74 36.47
N ASP A 780 -35.16 -2.89 35.48
CA ASP A 780 -33.93 -2.09 35.34
C ASP A 780 -34.21 -0.65 34.88
N VAL A 781 -35.24 -0.45 34.03
CA VAL A 781 -35.54 0.85 33.42
C VAL A 781 -36.62 1.62 34.20
N TYR A 782 -37.60 0.91 34.80
CA TYR A 782 -38.78 1.52 35.46
C TYR A 782 -38.93 1.17 36.91
N ASP A 783 -37.90 0.60 37.54
CA ASP A 783 -37.93 0.17 38.96
C ASP A 783 -39.13 -0.71 39.31
N ALA A 784 -39.59 -1.53 38.34
CA ALA A 784 -40.75 -2.41 38.57
C ALA A 784 -40.46 -3.45 39.66
N VAL A 785 -41.41 -3.67 40.52
CA VAL A 785 -41.28 -4.61 41.66
C VAL A 785 -42.10 -5.87 41.41
N GLU A 786 -41.46 -7.05 41.50
CA GLU A 786 -42.17 -8.32 41.33
C GLU A 786 -43.02 -8.60 42.59
N LYS A 787 -44.35 -8.67 42.38
CA LYS A 787 -45.32 -8.91 43.47
C LYS A 787 -46.33 -10.01 43.10
N ARG A 788 -47.08 -10.47 44.07
CA ARG A 788 -48.26 -11.33 43.88
C ARG A 788 -49.51 -10.48 44.10
N ARG A 789 -50.35 -10.39 43.06
CA ARG A 789 -51.60 -9.65 43.09
C ARG A 789 -52.78 -10.58 42.74
N ARG A 790 -54.01 -10.25 43.20
CA ARG A 790 -55.22 -10.98 42.85
C ARG A 790 -55.84 -10.34 41.60
N PHE A 791 -56.05 -11.12 40.59
CA PHE A 791 -56.78 -10.73 39.38
C PHE A 791 -57.81 -11.77 39.03
N ALA A 792 -59.06 -11.37 38.77
CA ALA A 792 -60.22 -12.26 38.51
C ALA A 792 -60.31 -13.48 39.44
N GLY A 793 -60.09 -13.25 40.76
CA GLY A 793 -60.17 -14.26 41.80
C GLY A 793 -58.97 -15.20 41.94
N LYS A 794 -57.96 -15.11 41.06
CA LYS A 794 -56.72 -15.92 41.09
C LYS A 794 -55.53 -15.08 41.52
N GLN A 795 -54.58 -15.67 42.23
CA GLN A 795 -53.29 -15.06 42.53
C GLN A 795 -52.33 -15.23 41.33
N VAL A 796 -51.88 -14.11 40.84
CA VAL A 796 -50.90 -14.05 39.70
C VAL A 796 -49.64 -13.30 40.12
N ARG A 797 -48.48 -13.69 39.56
CA ARG A 797 -47.23 -12.91 39.67
C ARG A 797 -47.24 -11.80 38.65
N VAL A 798 -47.01 -10.58 39.12
CA VAL A 798 -47.01 -9.38 38.28
C VAL A 798 -45.77 -8.53 38.58
N LEU A 799 -45.41 -7.70 37.61
CA LEU A 799 -44.54 -6.55 37.80
C LEU A 799 -45.43 -5.34 38.08
N GLU A 800 -45.13 -4.63 39.14
CA GLU A 800 -45.87 -3.44 39.57
C GLU A 800 -45.02 -2.21 39.33
N LEU A 801 -45.59 -1.24 38.61
CA LEU A 801 -45.02 0.07 38.35
C LEU A 801 -45.85 1.14 39.08
N SER A 802 -45.19 2.17 39.61
CA SER A 802 -45.90 3.35 40.14
C SER A 802 -46.51 4.15 39.01
N CYS A 803 -47.69 4.73 39.18
CA CYS A 803 -48.32 5.58 38.17
C CYS A 803 -47.49 6.83 37.82
N ASP A 804 -46.72 7.34 38.79
CA ASP A 804 -45.80 8.47 38.57
C ASP A 804 -44.72 8.21 37.50
N THR A 805 -44.49 6.93 37.18
CA THR A 805 -43.51 6.49 36.14
C THR A 805 -44.03 6.63 34.72
N LEU A 806 -45.34 6.91 34.51
CA LEU A 806 -45.94 7.12 33.18
C LEU A 806 -45.91 8.58 32.71
N ASP A 807 -45.68 9.51 33.61
CA ASP A 807 -45.66 10.96 33.35
C ASP A 807 -44.22 11.48 33.05
N THR A 808 -43.21 10.59 33.08
CA THR A 808 -41.82 10.86 32.73
C THR A 808 -41.42 10.17 31.40
#